data_b1247bc2ad325ef6f9766418dd2da3b3
#
_entry.id   b1247bc2ad325ef6f9766418dd2da3b3
#
_cell.length_a   1.000
_cell.length_b   1.000
_cell.length_c   1.000
_cell.angle_alpha   90.00
_cell.angle_beta   90.00
_cell.angle_gamma   90.00
#
_symmetry.space_group_name_H-M   'P 1'
#
loop_
_entity.id
_entity.type
_entity.pdbx_description
1 polymer ?
#
loop_
_entity_poly.entity_id
_entity_poly.type
_entity_poly.pdbx_seq_one_letter_code
_entity_poly.pdbx_strand_id
1 'polypeptide(L)'
;SRAIKTNQDLLPETPWTHIFYNDFWGTLLTHSGSHKSYRPLCTLSFRINHAVGGMDPWGYHLVNVLLHAAVTGLFTNFSRILFGDGYWTLIAGLLFASHPIHTEAVAGIVGRADIGACLFFLLSLMCYVKHCSTRGSSLSTWGWILGAGLCAGCSMLWKEQGVTVLAISAVYDIFVFHRLKMRQIIPALYKRKNLTLFFSIGLLTSWGTLLLGVRLYWMGNKPPSFSNSDNPAADSDSFLTRTLTFFYLPTKNLWLLLCPDTLSFDWSMDAVPLLKAVSDWRNLHTVAFYAGLLLLAYFSLKGSSNERECNGRTVMNGKQNANGHSCHSETEYKTLEVKSSFASKEENGIKKHEMQKLQLPSTENIVILSLSLLIVPFVPATNLFFYVGFVIAERVLYVPSMGFCLLVTVGVRALYVKAQKRFLKNLVFCSTAALIVFYGLKTVVRNGDWQNEEMLYRSGIKVNPAKAWGNLGNVLKSQSKISEAESAYRNALYYRSNMADMLYNLGLLLQENSRFSEALHYYKLAIGSRPTLASAYLNTGIILMNQGKTEEARRTFLKCSEIPDENLKDPHAHKSSVTSCLYNLGKLFHEQGHYEDALMVYKEAIQKMPRQFAPQSLYNMMGEAYMRMSRLPEAEHWYVESLRSKSDHIPAHLTYGKLLALTGRKSEAEKYFVKAIQLDPTKGNCYMHYGQFLLEESRLIEAAEMAKKAAELDNTEFDVVFNAAHMLRQASLNEEAEKYYEMAAGLRPNYPAALMNLGAILHLNGKLKEAEENYLLALQLKPDDVITQSNLRKLWNIMEKQGLKTSKT
;
A
#
# COMPACT_ATOMS: atom_id res chain seq x y z
N SER A 1 3.13 5.53 -0.19
CA SER A 1 3.08 4.11 0.26
C SER A 1 2.31 3.98 1.57
N ARG A 2 1.51 2.93 1.71
CA ARG A 2 0.75 2.61 2.94
C ARG A 2 1.70 2.39 4.13
N ALA A 3 2.86 1.79 3.91
CA ALA A 3 3.89 1.56 4.93
C ALA A 3 4.41 2.85 5.60
N ILE A 4 4.13 4.02 5.01
CA ILE A 4 4.53 5.33 5.55
C ILE A 4 3.29 6.15 5.92
N LYS A 5 2.32 6.31 5.00
CA LYS A 5 1.19 7.22 5.20
C LYS A 5 0.25 6.81 6.34
N THR A 6 0.09 5.52 6.57
CA THR A 6 -0.86 4.97 7.56
C THR A 6 -0.19 4.17 8.68
N ASN A 7 1.15 4.08 8.68
CA ASN A 7 1.88 3.34 9.69
C ASN A 7 2.09 4.19 10.94
N GLN A 8 1.43 3.83 12.02
CA GLN A 8 1.51 4.55 13.29
C GLN A 8 2.87 4.42 13.99
N ASP A 9 3.64 3.37 13.66
CA ASP A 9 4.97 3.16 14.24
C ASP A 9 5.98 4.25 13.86
N LEU A 10 5.67 5.06 12.84
CA LEU A 10 6.51 6.17 12.40
C LEU A 10 6.27 7.46 13.18
N LEU A 11 5.13 7.56 13.86
CA LEU A 11 4.74 8.77 14.58
C LEU A 11 5.53 8.93 15.89
N PRO A 12 5.88 10.17 16.29
CA PRO A 12 6.60 10.44 17.54
C PRO A 12 5.86 9.96 18.79
N GLU A 13 4.53 10.00 18.74
CA GLU A 13 3.61 9.64 19.84
C GLU A 13 3.63 8.13 20.17
N THR A 14 3.99 7.30 19.18
CA THR A 14 4.07 5.84 19.38
C THR A 14 5.43 5.47 19.99
N PRO A 15 5.47 4.68 21.06
CA PRO A 15 6.72 4.18 21.61
C PRO A 15 7.55 3.45 20.56
N TRP A 16 8.86 3.74 20.49
CA TRP A 16 9.75 3.14 19.48
C TRP A 16 9.85 1.61 19.59
N THR A 17 9.55 1.05 20.77
CA THR A 17 9.54 -0.40 21.01
C THR A 17 8.45 -1.14 20.25
N HIS A 18 7.36 -0.46 19.83
CA HIS A 18 6.28 -1.07 19.04
C HIS A 18 6.76 -1.62 17.69
N ILE A 19 7.83 -1.04 17.12
CA ILE A 19 8.48 -1.53 15.89
C ILE A 19 8.87 -3.02 15.99
N PHE A 20 9.17 -3.52 17.19
CA PHE A 20 9.56 -4.92 17.40
C PHE A 20 8.39 -5.89 17.59
N TYR A 21 7.18 -5.39 17.79
CA TYR A 21 5.97 -6.20 17.95
C TYR A 21 5.04 -6.16 16.76
N ASN A 22 5.21 -5.18 15.88
CA ASN A 22 4.41 -4.96 14.69
C ASN A 22 5.10 -5.49 13.43
N ASP A 23 4.27 -5.76 12.41
CA ASP A 23 4.78 -6.05 11.07
C ASP A 23 5.18 -4.75 10.34
N PHE A 24 5.74 -4.89 9.15
CA PHE A 24 6.19 -3.78 8.30
C PHE A 24 5.10 -2.72 7.99
N TRP A 25 3.84 -3.06 8.14
CA TRP A 25 2.69 -2.20 7.87
C TRP A 25 2.10 -1.55 9.13
N GLY A 26 2.67 -1.82 10.29
CA GLY A 26 2.20 -1.32 11.58
C GLY A 26 1.06 -2.14 12.20
N THR A 27 0.87 -3.38 11.74
CA THR A 27 -0.11 -4.31 12.32
C THR A 27 0.58 -5.25 13.29
N LEU A 28 -0.04 -5.50 14.46
CA LEU A 28 0.52 -6.41 15.46
C LEU A 28 0.75 -7.81 14.86
N LEU A 29 1.95 -8.38 15.06
CA LEU A 29 2.32 -9.69 14.50
C LEU A 29 1.39 -10.84 14.90
N THR A 30 0.79 -10.78 16.09
CA THR A 30 -0.17 -11.79 16.58
C THR A 30 -1.55 -11.66 15.95
N HIS A 31 -1.87 -10.52 15.33
CA HIS A 31 -3.17 -10.28 14.71
C HIS A 31 -3.37 -11.16 13.47
N SER A 32 -4.59 -11.66 13.26
CA SER A 32 -4.95 -12.51 12.10
C SER A 32 -4.76 -11.83 10.74
N GLY A 33 -4.95 -10.51 10.67
CA GLY A 33 -4.77 -9.70 9.46
C GLY A 33 -3.32 -9.25 9.18
N SER A 34 -2.34 -9.68 10.00
CA SER A 34 -0.94 -9.34 9.77
C SER A 34 -0.35 -10.12 8.60
N HIS A 35 0.37 -9.42 7.72
CA HIS A 35 1.14 -10.04 6.64
C HIS A 35 2.39 -10.80 7.12
N LYS A 36 2.67 -10.81 8.44
CA LYS A 36 3.84 -11.47 9.04
C LYS A 36 5.19 -11.03 8.47
N SER A 37 5.25 -9.89 7.80
CA SER A 37 6.48 -9.29 7.28
C SER A 37 7.21 -8.53 8.40
N TYR A 38 8.06 -9.22 9.13
CA TYR A 38 8.81 -8.67 10.26
C TYR A 38 10.10 -7.99 9.80
N ARG A 39 10.13 -6.64 9.79
CA ARG A 39 11.24 -5.82 9.26
C ARG A 39 11.54 -4.59 10.12
N PRO A 40 11.86 -4.78 11.40
CA PRO A 40 12.00 -3.67 12.36
C PRO A 40 13.07 -2.64 11.98
N LEU A 41 14.18 -3.05 11.40
CA LEU A 41 15.24 -2.11 11.00
C LEU A 41 14.84 -1.24 9.82
N CYS A 42 14.05 -1.78 8.88
CA CYS A 42 13.51 -0.98 7.79
C CYS A 42 12.50 0.05 8.30
N THR A 43 11.57 -0.36 9.17
CA THR A 43 10.61 0.53 9.82
C THR A 43 11.32 1.61 10.65
N LEU A 44 12.38 1.24 11.38
CA LEU A 44 13.22 2.20 12.12
C LEU A 44 13.84 3.24 11.18
N SER A 45 14.37 2.82 10.03
CA SER A 45 14.92 3.74 9.03
C SER A 45 13.87 4.73 8.48
N PHE A 46 12.62 4.28 8.32
CA PHE A 46 11.52 5.16 7.93
C PHE A 46 11.13 6.12 9.05
N ARG A 47 11.14 5.65 10.30
CA ARG A 47 10.87 6.51 11.46
C ARG A 47 11.91 7.63 11.58
N ILE A 48 13.18 7.33 11.36
CA ILE A 48 14.26 8.34 11.33
C ILE A 48 14.01 9.34 10.19
N ASN A 49 13.70 8.87 8.98
CA ASN A 49 13.35 9.76 7.87
C ASN A 49 12.15 10.66 8.19
N HIS A 50 11.12 10.10 8.81
CA HIS A 50 9.92 10.82 9.21
C HIS A 50 10.24 11.89 10.26
N ALA A 51 11.09 11.58 11.22
CA ALA A 51 11.52 12.54 12.26
C ALA A 51 12.32 13.72 11.69
N VAL A 52 13.09 13.50 10.61
CA VAL A 52 13.93 14.53 9.99
C VAL A 52 13.18 15.37 8.97
N GLY A 53 12.37 14.74 8.10
CA GLY A 53 11.74 15.40 6.94
C GLY A 53 10.22 15.20 6.84
N GLY A 54 9.56 14.64 7.87
CA GLY A 54 8.12 14.40 7.86
C GLY A 54 7.70 13.49 6.71
N MET A 55 6.68 13.90 5.97
CA MET A 55 6.12 13.16 4.84
C MET A 55 6.73 13.52 3.48
N ASP A 56 7.77 14.38 3.43
CA ASP A 56 8.40 14.77 2.18
C ASP A 56 9.09 13.55 1.51
N PRO A 57 8.69 13.14 0.29
CA PRO A 57 9.26 11.99 -0.39
C PRO A 57 10.75 12.10 -0.71
N TRP A 58 11.25 13.33 -0.88
CA TRP A 58 12.61 13.58 -1.32
C TRP A 58 13.66 12.90 -0.41
N GLY A 59 13.54 13.09 0.91
CA GLY A 59 14.44 12.48 1.89
C GLY A 59 14.44 10.95 1.85
N TYR A 60 13.28 10.34 1.60
CA TYR A 60 13.17 8.88 1.50
C TYR A 60 13.86 8.34 0.25
N HIS A 61 13.71 9.02 -0.89
CA HIS A 61 14.39 8.63 -2.12
C HIS A 61 15.91 8.84 -2.04
N LEU A 62 16.36 9.95 -1.45
CA LEU A 62 17.78 10.21 -1.26
C LEU A 62 18.45 9.09 -0.47
N VAL A 63 17.86 8.65 0.64
CA VAL A 63 18.41 7.54 1.45
C VAL A 63 18.47 6.25 0.63
N ASN A 64 17.46 5.93 -0.18
CA ASN A 64 17.48 4.75 -1.03
C ASN A 64 18.63 4.79 -2.06
N VAL A 65 18.86 5.94 -2.69
CA VAL A 65 19.94 6.13 -3.67
C VAL A 65 21.29 6.01 -2.99
N LEU A 66 21.49 6.62 -1.82
CA LEU A 66 22.73 6.52 -1.05
C LEU A 66 23.01 5.09 -0.60
N LEU A 67 21.99 4.37 -0.14
CA LEU A 67 22.13 2.95 0.21
C LEU A 67 22.50 2.11 -1.01
N HIS A 68 21.88 2.35 -2.17
CA HIS A 68 22.22 1.64 -3.40
C HIS A 68 23.64 1.92 -3.85
N ALA A 69 24.13 3.16 -3.73
CA ALA A 69 25.51 3.51 -4.01
C ALA A 69 26.48 2.79 -3.08
N ALA A 70 26.18 2.72 -1.77
CA ALA A 70 26.95 1.99 -0.79
C ALA A 70 27.01 0.48 -1.09
N VAL A 71 25.86 -0.13 -1.43
CA VAL A 71 25.78 -1.54 -1.85
C VAL A 71 26.62 -1.80 -3.09
N THR A 72 26.51 -0.92 -4.09
CA THR A 72 27.31 -1.01 -5.33
C THR A 72 28.81 -0.93 -5.04
N GLY A 73 29.23 -0.03 -4.17
CA GLY A 73 30.62 0.08 -3.73
C GLY A 73 31.12 -1.17 -3.02
N LEU A 74 30.33 -1.73 -2.09
CA LEU A 74 30.66 -2.98 -1.39
C LEU A 74 30.69 -4.18 -2.34
N PHE A 75 29.77 -4.27 -3.28
CA PHE A 75 29.74 -5.32 -4.28
C PHE A 75 30.96 -5.23 -5.23
N THR A 76 31.33 -4.03 -5.64
CA THR A 76 32.55 -3.81 -6.44
C THR A 76 33.80 -4.23 -5.64
N ASN A 77 33.86 -3.89 -4.34
CA ASN A 77 34.97 -4.33 -3.48
C ASN A 77 34.98 -5.85 -3.31
N PHE A 78 33.85 -6.50 -3.16
CA PHE A 78 33.74 -7.96 -3.16
C PHE A 78 34.20 -8.57 -4.49
N SER A 79 33.77 -7.98 -5.62
CA SER A 79 34.20 -8.42 -6.96
C SER A 79 35.72 -8.30 -7.16
N ARG A 80 36.37 -7.34 -6.49
CA ARG A 80 37.83 -7.20 -6.51
C ARG A 80 38.54 -8.40 -5.86
N ILE A 81 37.94 -9.01 -4.85
CA ILE A 81 38.49 -10.23 -4.22
C ILE A 81 38.43 -11.42 -5.21
N LEU A 82 37.45 -11.45 -6.10
CA LEU A 82 37.25 -12.52 -7.07
C LEU A 82 38.07 -12.35 -8.36
N PHE A 83 38.15 -11.14 -8.86
CA PHE A 83 38.77 -10.85 -10.17
C PHE A 83 40.09 -10.14 -10.09
N GLY A 84 40.49 -9.64 -8.91
CA GLY A 84 41.63 -8.75 -8.74
C GLY A 84 41.34 -7.31 -9.13
N ASP A 85 42.33 -6.46 -9.04
CA ASP A 85 42.22 -5.06 -9.49
C ASP A 85 42.24 -5.00 -11.04
N GLY A 86 41.25 -4.31 -11.62
CA GLY A 86 41.19 -4.11 -13.04
C GLY A 86 39.80 -4.03 -13.66
N TYR A 87 39.75 -4.16 -14.99
CA TYR A 87 38.54 -3.95 -15.78
C TYR A 87 37.38 -4.88 -15.42
N TRP A 88 37.64 -6.12 -15.01
CA TRP A 88 36.59 -7.11 -14.71
C TRP A 88 35.83 -6.74 -13.44
N THR A 89 36.50 -6.22 -12.45
CA THR A 89 35.90 -5.69 -11.22
C THR A 89 35.00 -4.49 -11.52
N LEU A 90 35.51 -3.57 -12.38
CA LEU A 90 34.75 -2.40 -12.80
C LEU A 90 33.49 -2.81 -13.61
N ILE A 91 33.62 -3.76 -14.53
CA ILE A 91 32.49 -4.28 -15.33
C ILE A 91 31.41 -4.87 -14.41
N ALA A 92 31.80 -5.71 -13.43
CA ALA A 92 30.85 -6.27 -12.48
C ALA A 92 30.10 -5.18 -11.69
N GLY A 93 30.82 -4.18 -11.17
CA GLY A 93 30.24 -3.05 -10.45
C GLY A 93 29.32 -2.19 -11.33
N LEU A 94 29.71 -1.88 -12.55
CA LEU A 94 28.91 -1.08 -13.49
C LEU A 94 27.65 -1.82 -13.97
N LEU A 95 27.74 -3.14 -14.23
CA LEU A 95 26.57 -3.96 -14.55
C LEU A 95 25.55 -3.93 -13.41
N PHE A 96 26.01 -4.06 -12.16
CA PHE A 96 25.13 -4.00 -11.00
C PHE A 96 24.54 -2.58 -10.83
N ALA A 97 25.36 -1.53 -10.94
CA ALA A 97 24.90 -0.16 -10.80
C ALA A 97 23.83 0.24 -11.84
N SER A 98 23.98 -0.23 -13.08
CA SER A 98 23.15 0.18 -14.21
C SER A 98 21.95 -0.73 -14.48
N HIS A 99 21.79 -1.85 -13.77
CA HIS A 99 20.80 -2.87 -14.09
C HIS A 99 19.36 -2.38 -13.86
N PRO A 100 18.47 -2.40 -14.87
CA PRO A 100 17.11 -1.85 -14.76
C PRO A 100 16.24 -2.53 -13.71
N ILE A 101 16.54 -3.77 -13.33
CA ILE A 101 15.78 -4.54 -12.33
C ILE A 101 15.82 -3.88 -10.94
N HIS A 102 16.82 -3.05 -10.67
CA HIS A 102 16.98 -2.36 -9.39
C HIS A 102 16.01 -1.18 -9.22
N THR A 103 15.38 -0.72 -10.30
CA THR A 103 14.54 0.49 -10.25
C THR A 103 13.37 0.33 -9.27
N GLU A 104 12.70 -0.82 -9.22
CA GLU A 104 11.63 -1.06 -8.23
C GLU A 104 12.15 -0.97 -6.78
N ALA A 105 13.37 -1.48 -6.53
CA ALA A 105 13.95 -1.45 -5.19
C ALA A 105 14.39 -0.04 -4.79
N VAL A 106 14.94 0.76 -5.71
CA VAL A 106 15.55 2.07 -5.44
C VAL A 106 14.51 3.20 -5.51
N ALA A 107 13.75 3.27 -6.62
CA ALA A 107 12.71 4.27 -6.81
C ALA A 107 11.46 3.98 -5.96
N GLY A 108 11.13 2.72 -5.73
CA GLY A 108 10.06 2.33 -4.81
C GLY A 108 10.51 2.43 -3.35
N ILE A 109 9.92 3.34 -2.57
CA ILE A 109 10.32 3.57 -1.16
C ILE A 109 10.31 2.27 -0.33
N VAL A 110 9.32 1.40 -0.55
CA VAL A 110 9.18 0.09 0.12
C VAL A 110 10.35 -0.85 -0.19
N GLY A 111 10.99 -0.69 -1.35
CA GLY A 111 12.17 -1.46 -1.76
C GLY A 111 13.41 -1.22 -0.91
N ARG A 112 13.42 -0.21 -0.03
CA ARG A 112 14.48 0.03 0.95
C ARG A 112 14.83 -1.22 1.76
N ALA A 113 13.85 -2.06 2.05
CA ALA A 113 14.04 -3.32 2.75
C ALA A 113 15.04 -4.24 2.02
N ASP A 114 14.95 -4.30 0.69
CA ASP A 114 15.84 -5.11 -0.16
C ASP A 114 17.27 -4.55 -0.19
N ILE A 115 17.39 -3.22 -0.32
CA ILE A 115 18.69 -2.55 -0.38
C ILE A 115 19.39 -2.66 0.98
N GLY A 116 18.69 -2.38 2.08
CA GLY A 116 19.23 -2.50 3.44
C GLY A 116 19.63 -3.93 3.79
N ALA A 117 18.81 -4.92 3.39
CA ALA A 117 19.18 -6.32 3.54
C ALA A 117 20.44 -6.66 2.76
N CYS A 118 20.57 -6.20 1.51
CA CYS A 118 21.76 -6.42 0.68
C CYS A 118 23.02 -5.75 1.25
N LEU A 119 22.89 -4.57 1.85
CA LEU A 119 23.99 -3.89 2.52
C LEU A 119 24.60 -4.77 3.63
N PHE A 120 23.74 -5.22 4.56
CA PHE A 120 24.19 -6.07 5.66
C PHE A 120 24.56 -7.48 5.21
N PHE A 121 23.97 -7.98 4.12
CA PHE A 121 24.35 -9.22 3.47
C PHE A 121 25.82 -9.15 3.00
N LEU A 122 26.20 -8.10 2.28
CA LEU A 122 27.56 -7.90 1.82
C LEU A 122 28.52 -7.67 2.99
N LEU A 123 28.13 -6.90 4.01
CA LEU A 123 28.95 -6.71 5.21
C LEU A 123 29.20 -8.04 5.93
N SER A 124 28.17 -8.88 6.08
CA SER A 124 28.30 -10.22 6.65
C SER A 124 29.27 -11.08 5.84
N LEU A 125 29.11 -11.11 4.51
CA LEU A 125 29.98 -11.86 3.62
C LEU A 125 31.43 -11.35 3.69
N MET A 126 31.65 -10.03 3.71
CA MET A 126 32.97 -9.42 3.84
C MET A 126 33.65 -9.74 5.20
N CYS A 127 32.89 -9.70 6.30
CA CYS A 127 33.35 -10.15 7.59
C CYS A 127 33.80 -11.62 7.56
N TYR A 128 33.01 -12.47 6.89
CA TYR A 128 33.36 -13.88 6.77
C TYR A 128 34.59 -14.11 5.88
N VAL A 129 34.70 -13.40 4.77
CA VAL A 129 35.95 -13.40 3.94
C VAL A 129 37.18 -13.01 4.77
N LYS A 130 37.04 -11.99 5.61
CA LYS A 130 38.12 -11.58 6.52
C LYS A 130 38.42 -12.65 7.56
N HIS A 131 37.39 -13.30 8.13
CA HIS A 131 37.57 -14.46 9.01
C HIS A 131 38.39 -15.56 8.34
N CYS A 132 38.08 -15.93 7.09
CA CYS A 132 38.82 -16.92 6.32
C CYS A 132 40.28 -16.53 6.14
N SER A 133 40.57 -15.25 5.82
CA SER A 133 41.94 -14.77 5.61
C SER A 133 42.77 -14.63 6.87
N THR A 134 42.17 -14.52 8.06
CA THR A 134 42.87 -14.37 9.36
C THR A 134 42.95 -15.66 10.16
N ARG A 135 42.50 -16.80 9.61
CA ARG A 135 42.58 -18.10 10.29
C ARG A 135 43.99 -18.45 10.67
N GLY A 136 44.22 -18.72 11.94
CA GLY A 136 45.55 -19.05 12.49
C GLY A 136 46.21 -17.94 13.33
N SER A 137 45.69 -16.73 13.32
CA SER A 137 46.06 -15.68 14.28
C SER A 137 44.96 -15.54 15.35
N SER A 138 45.34 -15.27 16.59
CA SER A 138 44.53 -15.29 17.83
C SER A 138 43.09 -14.75 17.82
N LEU A 139 42.61 -14.14 18.88
CA LEU A 139 41.29 -13.64 19.22
C LEU A 139 40.55 -12.86 18.11
N SER A 140 41.27 -12.16 17.24
CA SER A 140 40.75 -11.39 16.10
C SER A 140 39.92 -12.23 15.11
N THR A 141 40.27 -13.50 14.91
CA THR A 141 39.58 -14.41 13.98
C THR A 141 38.13 -14.69 14.39
N TRP A 142 37.90 -14.85 15.69
CA TRP A 142 36.55 -15.10 16.24
C TRP A 142 35.66 -13.86 16.24
N GLY A 143 36.27 -12.67 16.36
CA GLY A 143 35.54 -11.40 16.20
C GLY A 143 34.91 -11.26 14.82
N TRP A 144 35.60 -11.68 13.75
CA TRP A 144 35.09 -11.58 12.39
C TRP A 144 33.91 -12.54 12.12
N ILE A 145 33.92 -13.75 12.68
CA ILE A 145 32.76 -14.65 12.48
C ILE A 145 31.56 -14.21 13.32
N LEU A 146 31.80 -13.64 14.51
CA LEU A 146 30.75 -13.01 15.29
C LEU A 146 30.14 -11.82 14.52
N GLY A 147 30.98 -10.96 13.95
CA GLY A 147 30.56 -9.85 13.09
C GLY A 147 29.75 -10.32 11.89
N ALA A 148 30.16 -11.42 11.25
CA ALA A 148 29.38 -12.03 10.15
C ALA A 148 27.99 -12.48 10.62
N GLY A 149 27.88 -13.15 11.77
CA GLY A 149 26.63 -13.58 12.34
C GLY A 149 25.70 -12.42 12.72
N LEU A 150 26.25 -11.37 13.34
CA LEU A 150 25.51 -10.15 13.70
C LEU A 150 24.99 -9.41 12.45
N CYS A 151 25.85 -9.24 11.44
CA CYS A 151 25.43 -8.63 10.17
C CYS A 151 24.39 -9.48 9.44
N ALA A 152 24.49 -10.82 9.51
CA ALA A 152 23.44 -11.70 8.97
C ALA A 152 22.11 -11.52 9.69
N GLY A 153 22.14 -11.37 11.03
CA GLY A 153 20.96 -11.02 11.83
C GLY A 153 20.35 -9.67 11.43
N CYS A 154 21.18 -8.64 11.29
CA CYS A 154 20.74 -7.33 10.79
C CYS A 154 20.13 -7.45 9.39
N SER A 155 20.76 -8.18 8.47
CA SER A 155 20.24 -8.41 7.12
C SER A 155 18.85 -9.06 7.15
N MET A 156 18.64 -10.06 8.02
CA MET A 156 17.34 -10.72 8.21
C MET A 156 16.29 -9.78 8.83
N LEU A 157 16.69 -8.86 9.72
CA LEU A 157 15.79 -7.86 10.30
C LEU A 157 15.41 -6.73 9.31
N TRP A 158 16.17 -6.55 8.23
CA TRP A 158 15.78 -5.75 7.09
C TRP A 158 14.82 -6.50 6.15
N LYS A 159 15.19 -7.74 5.80
CA LYS A 159 14.35 -8.63 4.99
C LYS A 159 14.75 -10.09 5.18
N GLU A 160 13.76 -10.98 5.17
CA GLU A 160 13.86 -12.40 5.49
C GLU A 160 14.91 -13.15 4.67
N GLN A 161 15.10 -12.81 3.41
CA GLN A 161 16.08 -13.44 2.53
C GLN A 161 17.54 -13.16 2.96
N GLY A 162 17.77 -12.17 3.81
CA GLY A 162 19.10 -11.80 4.28
C GLY A 162 19.85 -12.90 5.03
N VAL A 163 19.14 -13.79 5.71
CA VAL A 163 19.77 -14.93 6.43
C VAL A 163 20.53 -15.88 5.51
N THR A 164 20.20 -15.92 4.22
CA THR A 164 20.82 -16.79 3.22
C THR A 164 22.31 -16.50 3.00
N VAL A 165 22.81 -15.34 3.47
CA VAL A 165 24.24 -15.02 3.44
C VAL A 165 25.10 -16.04 4.16
N LEU A 166 24.58 -16.68 5.20
CA LEU A 166 25.31 -17.70 5.95
C LEU A 166 25.61 -18.93 5.06
N ALA A 167 24.67 -19.33 4.22
CA ALA A 167 24.88 -20.39 3.23
C ALA A 167 25.90 -19.96 2.15
N ILE A 168 25.83 -18.73 1.67
CA ILE A 168 26.78 -18.18 0.70
C ILE A 168 28.19 -18.11 1.30
N SER A 169 28.31 -17.75 2.58
CA SER A 169 29.59 -17.75 3.31
C SER A 169 30.19 -19.14 3.39
N ALA A 170 29.40 -20.18 3.63
CA ALA A 170 29.83 -21.57 3.59
C ALA A 170 30.31 -22.00 2.19
N VAL A 171 29.57 -21.61 1.12
CA VAL A 171 29.98 -21.87 -0.27
C VAL A 171 31.31 -21.18 -0.60
N TYR A 172 31.46 -19.91 -0.20
CA TYR A 172 32.71 -19.18 -0.36
C TYR A 172 33.87 -19.91 0.30
N ASP A 173 33.72 -20.34 1.53
CA ASP A 173 34.76 -21.02 2.30
C ASP A 173 35.19 -22.34 1.67
N ILE A 174 34.21 -23.17 1.28
CA ILE A 174 34.47 -24.51 0.70
C ILE A 174 35.10 -24.39 -0.67
N PHE A 175 34.46 -23.65 -1.59
CA PHE A 175 34.86 -23.67 -3.00
C PHE A 175 35.85 -22.58 -3.38
N VAL A 176 35.74 -21.38 -2.82
CA VAL A 176 36.59 -20.26 -3.20
C VAL A 176 37.89 -20.22 -2.37
N PHE A 177 37.75 -20.29 -1.05
CA PHE A 177 38.91 -20.19 -0.14
C PHE A 177 39.68 -21.49 -0.06
N HIS A 178 39.02 -22.60 0.33
CA HIS A 178 39.72 -23.91 0.46
C HIS A 178 39.82 -24.66 -0.87
N ARG A 179 39.10 -24.26 -1.90
CA ARG A 179 39.11 -24.87 -3.24
C ARG A 179 38.86 -26.39 -3.20
N LEU A 180 37.97 -26.85 -2.28
CA LEU A 180 37.63 -28.26 -2.18
C LEU A 180 36.73 -28.70 -3.34
N LYS A 181 36.97 -29.92 -3.83
CA LYS A 181 36.09 -30.57 -4.82
C LYS A 181 34.96 -31.27 -4.09
N MET A 182 33.81 -31.41 -4.74
CA MET A 182 32.63 -32.14 -4.17
C MET A 182 33.03 -33.50 -3.57
N ARG A 183 33.86 -34.28 -4.28
CA ARG A 183 34.34 -35.60 -3.81
C ARG A 183 35.30 -35.53 -2.63
N GLN A 184 35.85 -34.36 -2.37
CA GLN A 184 36.83 -34.16 -1.27
C GLN A 184 36.17 -33.60 0.00
N ILE A 185 34.93 -33.17 -0.04
CA ILE A 185 34.26 -32.56 1.12
C ILE A 185 34.14 -33.58 2.24
N ILE A 186 33.62 -34.80 1.96
CA ILE A 186 33.47 -35.85 2.96
C ILE A 186 34.81 -36.33 3.49
N PRO A 187 35.80 -36.68 2.65
CA PRO A 187 37.14 -37.01 3.15
C PRO A 187 37.87 -35.88 3.89
N ALA A 188 37.52 -34.62 3.60
CA ALA A 188 38.10 -33.47 4.28
C ALA A 188 37.66 -33.38 5.75
N LEU A 189 36.45 -33.91 6.09
CA LEU A 189 35.93 -33.97 7.47
C LEU A 189 36.88 -34.73 8.42
N TYR A 190 37.56 -35.76 7.94
CA TYR A 190 38.41 -36.61 8.73
C TYR A 190 39.87 -36.10 8.85
N LYS A 191 40.20 -35.01 8.11
CA LYS A 191 41.55 -34.44 8.15
C LYS A 191 41.64 -33.32 9.19
N ARG A 192 42.51 -33.51 10.23
CA ARG A 192 42.74 -32.48 11.27
C ARG A 192 43.03 -31.09 10.72
N LYS A 193 43.69 -31.01 9.56
CA LYS A 193 44.00 -29.73 8.89
C LYS A 193 42.78 -28.88 8.52
N ASN A 194 41.61 -29.51 8.36
CA ASN A 194 40.37 -28.87 7.94
C ASN A 194 39.37 -28.68 9.11
N LEU A 195 39.79 -28.99 10.35
CA LEU A 195 38.92 -28.90 11.51
C LEU A 195 38.34 -27.48 11.71
N THR A 196 39.16 -26.46 11.47
CA THR A 196 38.75 -25.05 11.56
C THR A 196 37.68 -24.66 10.53
N LEU A 197 37.74 -25.24 9.32
CA LEU A 197 36.71 -25.05 8.30
C LEU A 197 35.35 -25.58 8.81
N PHE A 198 35.32 -26.83 9.26
CA PHE A 198 34.06 -27.45 9.69
C PHE A 198 33.52 -26.83 10.97
N PHE A 199 34.38 -26.36 11.85
CA PHE A 199 33.96 -25.61 13.03
C PHE A 199 33.32 -24.28 12.64
N SER A 200 33.90 -23.55 11.69
CA SER A 200 33.31 -22.31 11.19
C SER A 200 31.96 -22.52 10.49
N ILE A 201 31.84 -23.60 9.69
CA ILE A 201 30.58 -23.98 9.07
C ILE A 201 29.56 -24.38 10.13
N GLY A 202 29.95 -25.11 11.18
CA GLY A 202 29.12 -25.44 12.32
C GLY A 202 28.57 -24.20 13.03
N LEU A 203 29.42 -23.17 13.24
CA LEU A 203 29.00 -21.89 13.79
C LEU A 203 28.02 -21.15 12.87
N LEU A 204 28.27 -21.11 11.54
CA LEU A 204 27.35 -20.51 10.60
C LEU A 204 25.98 -21.20 10.63
N THR A 205 25.98 -22.54 10.69
CA THR A 205 24.74 -23.33 10.80
C THR A 205 24.01 -23.04 12.12
N SER A 206 24.76 -22.96 13.24
CA SER A 206 24.20 -22.62 14.55
C SER A 206 23.58 -21.19 14.55
N TRP A 207 24.26 -20.21 13.95
CA TRP A 207 23.71 -18.88 13.74
C TRP A 207 22.43 -18.93 12.90
N GLY A 208 22.44 -19.66 11.79
CA GLY A 208 21.28 -19.81 10.90
C GLY A 208 20.08 -20.41 11.61
N THR A 209 20.28 -21.49 12.36
CA THR A 209 19.19 -22.13 13.13
C THR A 209 18.68 -21.24 14.24
N LEU A 210 19.55 -20.53 14.95
CA LEU A 210 19.17 -19.56 15.97
C LEU A 210 18.32 -18.43 15.38
N LEU A 211 18.79 -17.79 14.31
CA LEU A 211 18.09 -16.67 13.67
C LEU A 211 16.73 -17.09 13.12
N LEU A 212 16.66 -18.24 12.44
CA LEU A 212 15.38 -18.77 11.92
C LEU A 212 14.45 -19.17 13.07
N GLY A 213 14.96 -19.81 14.12
CA GLY A 213 14.19 -20.20 15.30
C GLY A 213 13.58 -19.00 16.02
N VAL A 214 14.39 -17.97 16.28
CA VAL A 214 13.92 -16.72 16.89
C VAL A 214 12.84 -16.06 16.01
N ARG A 215 13.05 -16.01 14.70
CA ARG A 215 12.08 -15.44 13.78
C ARG A 215 10.73 -16.20 13.79
N LEU A 216 10.76 -17.54 13.70
CA LEU A 216 9.56 -18.37 13.71
C LEU A 216 8.81 -18.22 15.03
N TYR A 217 9.52 -18.21 16.14
CA TYR A 217 8.93 -17.97 17.46
C TYR A 217 8.22 -16.60 17.53
N TRP A 218 8.89 -15.53 17.05
CA TRP A 218 8.36 -14.17 17.07
C TRP A 218 7.14 -14.00 16.16
N MET A 219 7.10 -14.70 15.02
CA MET A 219 5.99 -14.66 14.05
C MET A 219 4.77 -15.51 14.44
N GLY A 220 4.88 -16.34 15.49
CA GLY A 220 3.76 -17.09 16.04
C GLY A 220 3.32 -18.31 15.21
N ASN A 221 4.24 -19.10 14.68
CA ASN A 221 4.05 -20.44 14.06
C ASN A 221 2.92 -20.59 13.01
N LYS A 222 2.25 -19.52 12.60
CA LYS A 222 1.23 -19.56 11.54
C LYS A 222 1.76 -18.90 10.27
N PRO A 223 1.67 -19.57 9.12
CA PRO A 223 2.02 -18.96 7.85
C PRO A 223 1.06 -17.79 7.54
N PRO A 224 1.52 -16.75 6.84
CA PRO A 224 0.65 -15.69 6.37
C PRO A 224 -0.36 -16.24 5.36
N SER A 225 -1.59 -15.75 5.40
CA SER A 225 -2.61 -16.03 4.38
C SER A 225 -2.55 -14.91 3.31
N PHE A 226 -2.54 -15.31 2.04
CA PHE A 226 -2.56 -14.37 0.92
C PHE A 226 -3.84 -14.54 0.10
N SER A 227 -4.26 -13.46 -0.57
CA SER A 227 -5.46 -13.52 -1.40
C SER A 227 -5.16 -14.23 -2.72
N ASN A 228 -6.20 -14.85 -3.28
CA ASN A 228 -6.23 -15.47 -4.60
C ASN A 228 -5.65 -14.59 -5.73
N SER A 229 -5.89 -13.28 -5.62
CA SER A 229 -5.38 -12.30 -6.58
C SER A 229 -3.88 -12.05 -6.45
N ASP A 230 -3.28 -12.28 -5.29
CA ASP A 230 -1.86 -12.01 -5.07
C ASP A 230 -1.00 -13.15 -5.66
N ASN A 231 -1.43 -14.42 -5.49
CA ASN A 231 -0.77 -15.58 -6.03
C ASN A 231 -1.78 -16.62 -6.54
N PRO A 232 -2.31 -16.46 -7.77
CA PRO A 232 -3.32 -17.37 -8.33
C PRO A 232 -2.86 -18.82 -8.45
N ALA A 233 -1.55 -19.07 -8.61
CA ALA A 233 -1.02 -20.42 -8.70
C ALA A 233 -1.12 -21.16 -7.35
N ALA A 234 -0.93 -20.47 -6.24
CA ALA A 234 -1.05 -21.06 -4.89
C ALA A 234 -2.47 -21.50 -4.57
N ASP A 235 -3.46 -20.82 -5.14
CA ASP A 235 -4.89 -21.07 -4.92
C ASP A 235 -5.51 -22.06 -5.91
N SER A 236 -4.76 -22.51 -6.91
CA SER A 236 -5.27 -23.48 -7.88
C SER A 236 -5.49 -24.85 -7.23
N ASP A 237 -6.65 -25.47 -7.44
CA ASP A 237 -6.98 -26.82 -6.95
C ASP A 237 -6.14 -27.91 -7.65
N SER A 238 -5.68 -27.62 -8.88
CA SER A 238 -4.89 -28.56 -9.66
C SER A 238 -3.42 -28.57 -9.21
N PHE A 239 -2.96 -29.69 -8.64
CA PHE A 239 -1.55 -29.91 -8.31
C PHE A 239 -0.62 -29.74 -9.52
N LEU A 240 -1.05 -30.22 -10.70
CA LEU A 240 -0.28 -30.10 -11.94
C LEU A 240 -0.08 -28.63 -12.31
N THR A 241 -1.13 -27.83 -12.28
CA THR A 241 -1.08 -26.39 -12.59
C THR A 241 -0.15 -25.65 -11.63
N ARG A 242 -0.24 -25.91 -10.33
CA ARG A 242 0.67 -25.32 -9.32
C ARG A 242 2.11 -25.67 -9.62
N THR A 243 2.40 -26.95 -9.82
CA THR A 243 3.77 -27.43 -10.06
C THR A 243 4.36 -26.83 -11.33
N LEU A 244 3.67 -26.93 -12.46
CA LEU A 244 4.16 -26.38 -13.73
C LEU A 244 4.39 -24.86 -13.64
N THR A 245 3.47 -24.13 -13.04
CA THR A 245 3.57 -22.69 -12.90
C THR A 245 4.74 -22.31 -11.99
N PHE A 246 4.89 -22.92 -10.81
CA PHE A 246 5.98 -22.62 -9.89
C PHE A 246 7.36 -22.97 -10.45
N PHE A 247 7.48 -24.02 -11.25
CA PHE A 247 8.73 -24.32 -11.96
C PHE A 247 9.03 -23.33 -13.10
N TYR A 248 8.01 -22.73 -13.70
CA TYR A 248 8.18 -21.72 -14.76
C TYR A 248 8.61 -20.34 -14.20
N LEU A 249 8.16 -19.95 -13.00
CA LEU A 249 8.44 -18.61 -12.45
C LEU A 249 9.94 -18.28 -12.34
N PRO A 250 10.85 -19.16 -11.88
CA PRO A 250 12.28 -18.89 -11.89
C PRO A 250 12.84 -18.63 -13.29
N THR A 251 12.33 -19.33 -14.31
CA THR A 251 12.69 -19.09 -15.71
C THR A 251 12.33 -17.67 -16.15
N LYS A 252 11.12 -17.21 -15.81
CA LYS A 252 10.67 -15.85 -16.11
C LYS A 252 11.47 -14.79 -15.35
N ASN A 253 11.84 -15.06 -14.10
CA ASN A 253 12.70 -14.17 -13.32
C ASN A 253 14.13 -14.07 -13.90
N LEU A 254 14.72 -15.18 -14.38
CA LEU A 254 16.00 -15.13 -15.09
C LEU A 254 15.89 -14.31 -16.39
N TRP A 255 14.77 -14.44 -17.12
CA TRP A 255 14.54 -13.65 -18.33
C TRP A 255 14.54 -12.15 -18.03
N LEU A 256 13.94 -11.73 -16.90
CA LEU A 256 13.97 -10.32 -16.48
C LEU A 256 15.38 -9.80 -16.16
N LEU A 257 16.29 -10.67 -15.71
CA LEU A 257 17.69 -10.32 -15.52
C LEU A 257 18.46 -10.25 -16.86
N LEU A 258 18.18 -11.19 -17.76
CA LEU A 258 18.86 -11.24 -19.07
C LEU A 258 18.38 -10.11 -20.01
N CYS A 259 17.08 -9.95 -20.10
CA CYS A 259 16.44 -9.01 -21.02
C CYS A 259 15.30 -8.27 -20.28
N PRO A 260 15.61 -7.19 -19.56
CA PRO A 260 14.62 -6.38 -18.84
C PRO A 260 13.84 -5.48 -19.81
N ASP A 261 13.17 -6.09 -20.79
CA ASP A 261 12.39 -5.40 -21.83
C ASP A 261 11.06 -4.87 -21.27
N THR A 262 10.37 -5.69 -20.50
CA THR A 262 9.08 -5.36 -19.88
C THR A 262 9.20 -5.44 -18.37
N LEU A 263 9.15 -4.27 -17.73
CA LEU A 263 9.14 -4.13 -16.27
C LEU A 263 7.80 -3.55 -15.84
N SER A 264 7.29 -3.98 -14.68
CA SER A 264 6.00 -3.54 -14.15
C SER A 264 6.09 -3.24 -12.66
N PHE A 265 5.21 -2.38 -12.18
CA PHE A 265 5.06 -2.11 -10.74
C PHE A 265 4.42 -3.29 -9.99
N ASP A 266 3.77 -4.19 -10.71
CA ASP A 266 3.03 -5.33 -10.12
C ASP A 266 2.82 -6.44 -11.16
N TRP A 267 3.06 -7.68 -10.74
CA TRP A 267 2.94 -8.90 -11.54
C TRP A 267 1.90 -9.86 -10.96
N SER A 268 0.98 -9.38 -10.15
CA SER A 268 -0.09 -10.19 -9.55
C SER A 268 -1.21 -10.53 -10.54
N MET A 269 -2.21 -11.24 -10.08
CA MET A 269 -3.36 -11.66 -10.89
C MET A 269 -2.94 -12.47 -12.12
N ASP A 270 -3.41 -12.10 -13.31
CA ASP A 270 -3.19 -12.81 -14.57
C ASP A 270 -1.97 -12.29 -15.36
N ALA A 271 -1.09 -11.49 -14.72
CA ALA A 271 0.12 -10.99 -15.38
C ALA A 271 1.03 -12.11 -15.90
N VAL A 272 1.05 -13.25 -15.20
CA VAL A 272 1.67 -14.49 -15.67
C VAL A 272 0.57 -15.55 -15.71
N PRO A 273 0.04 -15.86 -16.90
CA PRO A 273 -1.02 -16.86 -17.03
C PRO A 273 -0.58 -18.25 -16.53
N LEU A 274 -1.46 -18.94 -15.80
CA LEU A 274 -1.20 -20.27 -15.25
C LEU A 274 -0.90 -21.29 -16.35
N LEU A 275 0.04 -22.20 -16.08
CA LEU A 275 0.33 -23.35 -16.95
C LEU A 275 -0.58 -24.52 -16.54
N LYS A 276 -1.58 -24.81 -17.36
CA LYS A 276 -2.61 -25.82 -17.08
C LYS A 276 -2.31 -27.18 -17.69
N ALA A 277 -1.45 -27.24 -18.72
CA ALA A 277 -1.15 -28.46 -19.46
C ALA A 277 0.36 -28.65 -19.64
N VAL A 278 0.80 -29.92 -19.67
CA VAL A 278 2.19 -30.28 -19.95
C VAL A 278 2.60 -29.90 -21.40
N SER A 279 1.64 -29.90 -22.33
CA SER A 279 1.84 -29.48 -23.72
C SER A 279 2.03 -27.98 -23.94
N ASP A 280 1.93 -27.16 -22.91
CA ASP A 280 2.17 -25.73 -23.04
C ASP A 280 3.63 -25.47 -23.43
N TRP A 281 3.84 -24.71 -24.52
CA TRP A 281 5.15 -24.42 -25.08
C TRP A 281 6.10 -23.75 -24.08
N ARG A 282 5.58 -23.04 -23.08
CA ARG A 282 6.36 -22.41 -22.01
C ARG A 282 7.11 -23.42 -21.14
N ASN A 283 6.66 -24.67 -21.08
CA ASN A 283 7.39 -25.76 -20.43
C ASN A 283 8.73 -26.04 -21.10
N LEU A 284 8.86 -25.81 -22.40
CA LEU A 284 10.14 -25.95 -23.10
C LEU A 284 11.18 -24.95 -22.56
N HIS A 285 10.78 -23.70 -22.29
CA HIS A 285 11.67 -22.72 -21.66
C HIS A 285 12.07 -23.15 -20.24
N THR A 286 11.14 -23.72 -19.49
CA THR A 286 11.42 -24.27 -18.16
C THR A 286 12.46 -25.38 -18.21
N VAL A 287 12.30 -26.34 -19.11
CA VAL A 287 13.26 -27.44 -19.31
C VAL A 287 14.62 -26.90 -19.74
N ALA A 288 14.66 -25.99 -20.72
CA ALA A 288 15.91 -25.40 -21.21
C ALA A 288 16.64 -24.64 -20.09
N PHE A 289 15.91 -23.89 -19.26
CA PHE A 289 16.46 -23.17 -18.12
C PHE A 289 17.13 -24.11 -17.11
N TYR A 290 16.42 -25.13 -16.64
CA TYR A 290 16.98 -26.05 -15.63
C TYR A 290 18.10 -26.90 -16.23
N ALA A 291 17.99 -27.35 -17.48
CA ALA A 291 19.06 -28.04 -18.17
C ALA A 291 20.32 -27.16 -18.29
N GLY A 292 20.15 -25.89 -18.68
CA GLY A 292 21.26 -24.94 -18.75
C GLY A 292 21.95 -24.72 -17.39
N LEU A 293 21.17 -24.53 -16.31
CA LEU A 293 21.71 -24.39 -14.95
C LEU A 293 22.47 -25.65 -14.50
N LEU A 294 21.89 -26.84 -14.74
CA LEU A 294 22.52 -28.10 -14.36
C LEU A 294 23.80 -28.36 -15.15
N LEU A 295 23.81 -28.05 -16.45
CA LEU A 295 25.01 -28.17 -17.28
C LEU A 295 26.09 -27.20 -16.80
N LEU A 296 25.74 -25.94 -16.54
CA LEU A 296 26.70 -24.94 -16.03
C LEU A 296 27.30 -25.38 -14.68
N ALA A 297 26.45 -25.81 -13.76
CA ALA A 297 26.90 -26.34 -12.46
C ALA A 297 27.78 -27.60 -12.62
N TYR A 298 27.38 -28.55 -13.48
CA TYR A 298 28.13 -29.78 -13.72
C TYR A 298 29.53 -29.50 -14.28
N PHE A 299 29.63 -28.66 -15.30
CA PHE A 299 30.93 -28.31 -15.91
C PHE A 299 31.82 -27.54 -14.95
N SER A 300 31.24 -26.64 -14.13
CA SER A 300 32.01 -25.90 -13.12
C SER A 300 32.53 -26.84 -12.02
N LEU A 301 31.73 -27.79 -11.56
CA LEU A 301 32.15 -28.77 -10.56
C LEU A 301 33.16 -29.80 -11.11
N LYS A 302 33.07 -30.18 -12.40
CA LYS A 302 33.98 -31.09 -13.09
C LYS A 302 35.29 -30.41 -13.47
N GLY A 303 35.28 -29.17 -13.98
CA GLY A 303 36.44 -28.38 -14.39
C GLY A 303 37.41 -28.17 -13.24
N SER A 304 36.87 -27.84 -12.07
CA SER A 304 37.67 -27.81 -10.80
C SER A 304 38.37 -29.12 -10.48
N SER A 305 38.06 -30.26 -11.18
CA SER A 305 38.74 -31.51 -10.96
C SER A 305 39.98 -31.76 -11.81
N ASN A 306 40.10 -31.12 -12.97
CA ASN A 306 41.16 -31.47 -13.91
C ASN A 306 42.48 -30.72 -13.71
N GLU A 307 42.48 -29.50 -13.17
CA GLU A 307 43.70 -28.69 -12.99
C GLU A 307 44.75 -29.30 -12.04
N ARG A 308 44.34 -30.10 -11.03
CA ARG A 308 45.30 -30.71 -10.12
C ARG A 308 45.86 -32.05 -10.59
N GLU A 309 45.19 -32.74 -11.48
CA GLU A 309 45.75 -33.97 -12.08
C GLU A 309 46.83 -33.66 -13.07
N CYS A 310 46.73 -32.58 -13.83
CA CYS A 310 47.82 -32.12 -14.68
C CYS A 310 49.04 -31.70 -13.90
N ASN A 311 48.92 -30.92 -12.78
CA ASN A 311 50.00 -30.52 -11.94
C ASN A 311 50.63 -31.67 -11.10
N GLY A 312 49.84 -32.68 -10.74
CA GLY A 312 50.30 -33.87 -10.04
C GLY A 312 51.11 -34.84 -10.91
N ARG A 313 50.75 -34.96 -12.19
CA ARG A 313 51.46 -35.75 -13.17
C ARG A 313 52.80 -35.14 -13.57
N THR A 314 52.86 -33.78 -13.66
CA THR A 314 54.11 -33.06 -14.02
C THR A 314 55.17 -33.15 -12.94
N VAL A 315 54.80 -33.32 -11.67
CA VAL A 315 55.73 -33.48 -10.53
C VAL A 315 56.22 -34.91 -10.34
N MET A 316 55.48 -35.93 -10.78
CA MET A 316 55.94 -37.32 -10.67
C MET A 316 56.78 -37.80 -11.86
N ASN A 317 56.73 -37.19 -13.01
CA ASN A 317 57.48 -37.57 -14.21
C ASN A 317 58.79 -36.74 -14.41
N GLY A 318 59.24 -35.99 -13.42
CA GLY A 318 60.46 -35.17 -13.46
C GLY A 318 61.73 -35.90 -13.04
N LYS A 319 61.76 -37.25 -13.02
CA LYS A 319 63.02 -38.01 -12.92
C LYS A 319 63.02 -39.11 -14.01
N GLN A 320 63.48 -38.77 -15.15
CA GLN A 320 64.17 -39.49 -16.21
C GLN A 320 63.76 -38.94 -17.59
N ASN A 321 64.64 -38.25 -18.18
CA ASN A 321 65.23 -38.30 -19.51
C ASN A 321 65.55 -36.92 -20.05
N ALA A 322 66.83 -36.64 -20.02
CA ALA A 322 67.45 -35.62 -20.87
C ALA A 322 67.41 -36.11 -22.31
N ASN A 323 66.58 -35.52 -23.15
CA ASN A 323 66.82 -35.27 -24.56
C ASN A 323 65.66 -34.54 -25.19
N GLY A 324 65.95 -33.41 -25.78
CA GLY A 324 65.20 -32.40 -26.42
C GLY A 324 63.98 -32.73 -27.21
N HIS A 325 62.98 -31.91 -26.99
CA HIS A 325 62.25 -31.16 -28.04
C HIS A 325 61.40 -30.12 -27.34
N SER A 326 61.71 -28.85 -27.59
CA SER A 326 60.96 -27.72 -27.06
C SER A 326 59.62 -27.59 -27.79
N CYS A 327 58.55 -27.66 -27.01
CA CYS A 327 57.29 -27.07 -27.43
C CYS A 327 57.06 -25.78 -26.63
N HIS A 328 57.28 -24.66 -27.31
CA HIS A 328 56.92 -23.32 -26.82
C HIS A 328 55.41 -23.22 -26.74
N SER A 329 54.86 -23.12 -25.53
CA SER A 329 53.63 -22.40 -25.25
C SER A 329 53.92 -21.33 -24.23
N GLU A 330 54.26 -20.15 -24.76
CA GLU A 330 54.38 -18.93 -23.98
C GLU A 330 53.02 -18.52 -23.43
N THR A 331 52.79 -18.72 -22.14
CA THR A 331 51.80 -18.00 -21.40
C THR A 331 52.51 -16.88 -20.63
N GLU A 332 52.58 -15.73 -21.25
CA GLU A 332 53.18 -14.50 -20.70
C GLU A 332 52.28 -13.95 -19.58
N TYR A 333 52.59 -14.27 -18.33
CA TYR A 333 52.06 -13.56 -17.17
C TYR A 333 52.99 -12.40 -16.85
N LYS A 334 52.64 -11.19 -17.38
CA LYS A 334 53.28 -9.95 -16.95
C LYS A 334 52.89 -9.66 -15.52
N THR A 335 53.85 -9.78 -14.63
CA THR A 335 53.84 -9.32 -13.25
C THR A 335 53.92 -7.79 -13.28
N LEU A 336 52.84 -7.08 -12.97
CA LEU A 336 52.87 -5.64 -12.68
C LEU A 336 53.41 -5.43 -11.27
N GLU A 337 54.67 -5.06 -11.16
CA GLU A 337 55.24 -4.51 -9.93
C GLU A 337 54.72 -3.09 -9.73
N VAL A 338 53.93 -2.89 -8.68
CA VAL A 338 53.63 -1.54 -8.15
C VAL A 338 54.72 -1.21 -7.12
N LYS A 339 55.65 -0.37 -7.49
CA LYS A 339 56.57 0.28 -6.56
C LYS A 339 55.82 1.27 -5.70
N SER A 340 55.52 0.94 -4.45
CA SER A 340 55.22 1.94 -3.42
C SER A 340 56.50 2.36 -2.72
N SER A 341 56.91 3.60 -3.00
CA SER A 341 57.96 4.29 -2.30
C SER A 341 57.45 4.79 -0.95
N PHE A 342 57.77 4.12 0.13
CA PHE A 342 57.95 4.74 1.46
C PHE A 342 59.13 4.04 2.13
N ALA A 343 60.23 4.75 2.20
CA ALA A 343 61.39 4.39 2.97
C ALA A 343 61.21 4.77 4.45
N SER A 344 61.41 3.84 5.36
CA SER A 344 62.08 4.14 6.63
C SER A 344 62.56 2.85 7.29
N LYS A 345 63.78 2.92 7.68
CA LYS A 345 64.73 2.09 8.39
C LYS A 345 64.24 1.29 9.59
N GLU A 346 64.98 0.22 9.78
CA GLU A 346 65.48 -0.46 10.97
C GLU A 346 64.92 -1.82 11.33
N GLU A 347 65.72 -2.79 11.06
CA GLU A 347 66.40 -3.81 11.89
C GLU A 347 65.52 -4.67 12.86
N ASN A 348 65.72 -5.93 12.63
CA ASN A 348 65.87 -7.09 13.55
C ASN A 348 64.72 -8.10 13.47
N GLY A 349 65.06 -9.23 12.86
CA GLY A 349 64.85 -10.56 13.39
C GLY A 349 63.42 -11.00 13.69
N ILE A 350 62.53 -11.01 12.69
CA ILE A 350 61.32 -11.80 12.81
C ILE A 350 61.14 -12.60 11.52
N LYS A 351 60.96 -13.88 11.70
CA LYS A 351 60.72 -14.94 10.73
C LYS A 351 59.91 -14.44 9.53
N LYS A 352 60.46 -14.64 8.32
CA LYS A 352 59.68 -14.62 7.07
C LYS A 352 58.51 -15.58 7.19
N HIS A 353 57.34 -15.08 7.66
CA HIS A 353 56.09 -15.65 7.28
C HIS A 353 55.94 -15.36 5.79
N GLU A 354 56.02 -16.42 4.99
CA GLU A 354 55.61 -16.37 3.59
C GLU A 354 54.26 -15.72 3.51
N MET A 355 54.20 -14.48 3.03
CA MET A 355 52.97 -13.91 2.50
C MET A 355 52.55 -14.84 1.36
N GLN A 356 51.67 -15.76 1.63
CA GLN A 356 50.96 -16.53 0.61
C GLN A 356 50.31 -15.50 -0.31
N LYS A 357 50.94 -15.27 -1.49
CA LYS A 357 50.34 -14.47 -2.57
C LYS A 357 48.92 -15.05 -2.73
N LEU A 358 47.88 -14.30 -2.40
CA LEU A 358 46.47 -14.68 -2.60
C LEU A 358 46.29 -14.93 -4.11
N GLN A 359 46.44 -16.18 -4.51
CA GLN A 359 46.12 -16.57 -5.88
C GLN A 359 44.63 -16.33 -6.09
N LEU A 360 44.25 -15.59 -7.16
CA LEU A 360 42.88 -15.36 -7.55
C LEU A 360 42.15 -16.71 -7.69
N PRO A 361 40.86 -16.78 -7.34
CA PRO A 361 40.04 -17.98 -7.51
C PRO A 361 39.98 -18.43 -8.97
N SER A 362 39.83 -19.72 -9.20
CA SER A 362 39.65 -20.24 -10.55
C SER A 362 38.27 -19.78 -11.12
N THR A 363 38.14 -19.78 -12.45
CA THR A 363 36.91 -19.38 -13.12
C THR A 363 35.73 -20.24 -12.66
N GLU A 364 35.92 -21.53 -12.50
CA GLU A 364 34.91 -22.49 -12.07
C GLU A 364 34.40 -22.19 -10.65
N ASN A 365 35.32 -21.83 -9.73
CA ASN A 365 34.97 -21.50 -8.35
C ASN A 365 34.15 -20.19 -8.29
N ILE A 366 34.46 -19.21 -9.16
CA ILE A 366 33.68 -17.98 -9.27
C ILE A 366 32.29 -18.28 -9.82
N VAL A 367 32.18 -19.19 -10.80
CA VAL A 367 30.87 -19.61 -11.35
C VAL A 367 30.02 -20.30 -10.28
N ILE A 368 30.60 -21.19 -9.48
CA ILE A 368 29.88 -21.87 -8.39
C ILE A 368 29.34 -20.85 -7.37
N LEU A 369 30.19 -19.89 -6.96
CA LEU A 369 29.77 -18.83 -6.04
C LEU A 369 28.70 -17.94 -6.65
N SER A 370 28.83 -17.60 -7.94
CA SER A 370 27.88 -16.73 -8.65
C SER A 370 26.51 -17.41 -8.81
N LEU A 371 26.50 -18.72 -9.15
CA LEU A 371 25.26 -19.52 -9.19
C LEU A 371 24.63 -19.60 -7.79
N SER A 372 25.44 -19.78 -6.75
CA SER A 372 24.92 -19.80 -5.38
C SER A 372 24.31 -18.45 -4.99
N LEU A 373 24.95 -17.34 -5.32
CA LEU A 373 24.41 -15.98 -5.09
C LEU A 373 23.13 -15.70 -5.91
N LEU A 374 23.00 -16.31 -7.09
CA LEU A 374 21.80 -16.17 -7.91
C LEU A 374 20.64 -17.00 -7.35
N ILE A 375 20.90 -18.23 -6.90
CA ILE A 375 19.86 -19.19 -6.56
C ILE A 375 19.47 -19.10 -5.08
N VAL A 376 20.43 -19.16 -4.15
CA VAL A 376 20.14 -19.33 -2.71
C VAL A 376 19.33 -18.18 -2.11
N PRO A 377 19.63 -16.89 -2.38
CA PRO A 377 18.78 -15.80 -1.91
C PRO A 377 17.38 -15.74 -2.55
N PHE A 378 17.19 -16.38 -3.71
CA PHE A 378 15.91 -16.47 -4.39
C PHE A 378 15.04 -17.63 -3.87
N VAL A 379 15.61 -18.65 -3.29
CA VAL A 379 14.89 -19.84 -2.79
C VAL A 379 13.69 -19.52 -1.90
N PRO A 380 13.75 -18.60 -0.94
CA PRO A 380 12.58 -18.22 -0.13
C PRO A 380 11.40 -17.68 -0.94
N ALA A 381 11.62 -17.20 -2.15
CA ALA A 381 10.62 -16.61 -3.03
C ALA A 381 10.06 -17.59 -4.10
N THR A 382 10.51 -18.85 -4.08
CA THR A 382 10.14 -19.86 -5.10
C THR A 382 8.80 -20.56 -4.88
N ASN A 383 8.08 -20.26 -3.79
CA ASN A 383 6.90 -21.00 -3.34
C ASN A 383 7.16 -22.48 -2.99
N LEU A 384 8.42 -22.89 -2.84
CA LEU A 384 8.79 -24.28 -2.58
C LEU A 384 8.52 -24.70 -1.12
N PHE A 385 8.82 -23.82 -0.16
CA PHE A 385 8.67 -24.10 1.28
C PHE A 385 7.37 -23.55 1.85
N PHE A 386 6.95 -22.39 1.38
CA PHE A 386 5.71 -21.71 1.74
C PHE A 386 5.28 -20.81 0.59
N TYR A 387 3.99 -20.53 0.49
CA TYR A 387 3.47 -19.64 -0.53
C TYR A 387 3.80 -18.19 -0.18
N VAL A 388 4.19 -17.43 -1.19
CA VAL A 388 4.48 -15.98 -1.06
C VAL A 388 3.34 -15.15 -1.64
N GLY A 389 3.16 -13.94 -1.13
CA GLY A 389 2.09 -13.03 -1.54
C GLY A 389 2.38 -12.24 -2.82
N PHE A 390 3.02 -12.88 -3.80
CA PHE A 390 3.27 -12.30 -5.13
C PHE A 390 3.57 -13.40 -6.14
N VAL A 391 3.34 -13.14 -7.41
CA VAL A 391 3.75 -14.03 -8.52
C VAL A 391 5.19 -13.75 -8.90
N ILE A 392 5.49 -12.50 -9.27
CA ILE A 392 6.82 -11.96 -9.50
C ILE A 392 6.94 -10.63 -8.75
N ALA A 393 8.10 -10.36 -8.19
CA ALA A 393 8.45 -9.06 -7.63
C ALA A 393 9.89 -8.72 -8.06
N GLU A 394 10.06 -7.71 -8.90
CA GLU A 394 11.34 -7.34 -9.49
C GLU A 394 12.39 -7.06 -8.41
N ARG A 395 11.97 -6.39 -7.31
CA ARG A 395 12.85 -6.09 -6.17
C ARG A 395 13.44 -7.32 -5.47
N VAL A 396 12.79 -8.50 -5.55
CA VAL A 396 13.31 -9.73 -4.95
C VAL A 396 14.58 -10.19 -5.67
N LEU A 397 14.75 -9.82 -6.93
CA LEU A 397 15.94 -10.10 -7.71
C LEU A 397 17.13 -9.19 -7.38
N TYR A 398 16.99 -8.23 -6.47
CA TYR A 398 18.04 -7.29 -6.10
C TYR A 398 19.31 -8.00 -5.59
N VAL A 399 19.19 -8.93 -4.63
CA VAL A 399 20.32 -9.73 -4.12
C VAL A 399 20.78 -10.77 -5.15
N PRO A 400 19.90 -11.58 -5.78
CA PRO A 400 20.29 -12.51 -6.84
C PRO A 400 21.00 -11.88 -8.03
N SER A 401 20.72 -10.63 -8.36
CA SER A 401 21.37 -9.93 -9.48
C SER A 401 22.89 -9.79 -9.32
N MET A 402 23.41 -9.83 -8.08
CA MET A 402 24.86 -9.89 -7.84
C MET A 402 25.47 -11.14 -8.48
N GLY A 403 24.85 -12.31 -8.28
CA GLY A 403 25.26 -13.56 -8.90
C GLY A 403 25.20 -13.49 -10.42
N PHE A 404 24.15 -12.90 -10.97
CA PHE A 404 23.98 -12.66 -12.40
C PHE A 404 25.09 -11.75 -12.97
N CYS A 405 25.36 -10.61 -12.35
CA CYS A 405 26.42 -9.69 -12.80
C CYS A 405 27.82 -10.35 -12.77
N LEU A 406 28.09 -11.19 -11.77
CA LEU A 406 29.34 -11.96 -11.72
C LEU A 406 29.40 -13.01 -12.85
N LEU A 407 28.31 -13.74 -13.14
CA LEU A 407 28.26 -14.70 -14.24
C LEU A 407 28.47 -14.04 -15.60
N VAL A 408 27.83 -12.90 -15.84
CA VAL A 408 28.04 -12.12 -17.08
C VAL A 408 29.52 -11.71 -17.19
N THR A 409 30.10 -11.21 -16.12
CA THR A 409 31.50 -10.78 -16.09
C THR A 409 32.46 -11.95 -16.37
N VAL A 410 32.21 -13.13 -15.78
CA VAL A 410 32.96 -14.35 -16.06
C VAL A 410 32.84 -14.75 -17.53
N GLY A 411 31.62 -14.72 -18.07
CA GLY A 411 31.37 -15.04 -19.48
C GLY A 411 32.13 -14.10 -20.43
N VAL A 412 32.05 -12.79 -20.17
CA VAL A 412 32.77 -11.77 -20.96
C VAL A 412 34.29 -11.97 -20.85
N ARG A 413 34.81 -12.24 -19.63
CA ARG A 413 36.24 -12.55 -19.43
C ARG A 413 36.64 -13.79 -20.21
N ALA A 414 35.87 -14.86 -20.18
CA ALA A 414 36.15 -16.10 -20.89
C ALA A 414 36.19 -15.88 -22.42
N LEU A 415 35.21 -15.11 -22.97
CA LEU A 415 35.20 -14.75 -24.39
C LEU A 415 36.41 -13.89 -24.78
N TYR A 416 36.75 -12.90 -23.94
CA TYR A 416 37.92 -12.04 -24.17
C TYR A 416 39.25 -12.81 -24.16
N VAL A 417 39.41 -13.75 -23.22
CA VAL A 417 40.61 -14.59 -23.16
C VAL A 417 40.72 -15.55 -24.32
N LYS A 418 39.58 -16.17 -24.75
CA LYS A 418 39.55 -17.04 -25.91
C LYS A 418 39.73 -16.31 -27.25
N ALA A 419 39.46 -15.01 -27.29
CA ALA A 419 39.60 -14.22 -28.53
C ALA A 419 41.08 -14.03 -28.87
N GLN A 420 41.55 -14.66 -29.94
CA GLN A 420 42.93 -14.55 -30.41
C GLN A 420 43.23 -13.25 -31.14
N LYS A 421 42.25 -12.78 -31.98
CA LYS A 421 42.41 -11.55 -32.79
C LYS A 421 42.05 -10.30 -31.94
N ARG A 422 42.87 -9.23 -32.08
CA ARG A 422 42.64 -7.95 -31.41
C ARG A 422 41.27 -7.36 -31.74
N PHE A 423 40.80 -7.52 -32.98
CA PHE A 423 39.46 -7.10 -33.39
C PHE A 423 38.37 -7.80 -32.52
N LEU A 424 38.45 -9.13 -32.30
CA LEU A 424 37.48 -9.87 -31.50
C LEU A 424 37.51 -9.43 -30.03
N LYS A 425 38.71 -9.13 -29.45
CA LYS A 425 38.84 -8.58 -28.12
C LYS A 425 38.14 -7.22 -27.97
N ASN A 426 38.39 -6.33 -28.98
CA ASN A 426 37.73 -5.03 -29.00
C ASN A 426 36.20 -5.17 -29.16
N LEU A 427 35.75 -6.11 -30.02
CA LEU A 427 34.34 -6.38 -30.20
C LEU A 427 33.66 -6.81 -28.90
N VAL A 428 34.27 -7.75 -28.13
CA VAL A 428 33.77 -8.18 -26.83
C VAL A 428 33.68 -7.01 -25.83
N PHE A 429 34.72 -6.17 -25.83
CA PHE A 429 34.74 -5.01 -24.92
C PHE A 429 33.69 -3.97 -25.33
N CYS A 430 33.58 -3.62 -26.63
CA CYS A 430 32.55 -2.70 -27.11
C CYS A 430 31.12 -3.21 -26.90
N SER A 431 30.89 -4.51 -27.10
CA SER A 431 29.57 -5.13 -26.82
C SER A 431 29.21 -5.06 -25.35
N THR A 432 30.18 -5.26 -24.46
CA THR A 432 29.96 -5.15 -23.00
C THR A 432 29.68 -3.70 -22.61
N ALA A 433 30.44 -2.75 -23.16
CA ALA A 433 30.20 -1.33 -22.93
C ALA A 433 28.79 -0.90 -23.45
N ALA A 434 28.41 -1.38 -24.64
CA ALA A 434 27.09 -1.15 -25.20
C ALA A 434 25.96 -1.72 -24.32
N LEU A 435 26.16 -2.92 -23.73
CA LEU A 435 25.21 -3.53 -22.80
C LEU A 435 25.05 -2.67 -21.52
N ILE A 436 26.16 -2.20 -20.95
CA ILE A 436 26.12 -1.34 -19.76
C ILE A 436 25.39 -0.02 -20.07
N VAL A 437 25.69 0.59 -21.21
CA VAL A 437 25.00 1.82 -21.67
C VAL A 437 23.51 1.55 -21.89
N PHE A 438 23.17 0.45 -22.54
CA PHE A 438 21.77 0.07 -22.75
C PHE A 438 21.02 -0.13 -21.43
N TYR A 439 21.61 -0.82 -20.45
CA TYR A 439 21.04 -0.98 -19.12
C TYR A 439 20.88 0.38 -18.42
N GLY A 440 21.89 1.24 -18.49
CA GLY A 440 21.81 2.60 -17.94
C GLY A 440 20.68 3.43 -18.55
N LEU A 441 20.57 3.44 -19.88
CA LEU A 441 19.48 4.15 -20.59
C LEU A 441 18.10 3.58 -20.20
N LYS A 442 17.98 2.24 -20.17
CA LYS A 442 16.74 1.59 -19.75
C LYS A 442 16.39 1.92 -18.30
N THR A 443 17.37 2.00 -17.41
CA THR A 443 17.17 2.40 -16.02
C THR A 443 16.70 3.85 -15.91
N VAL A 444 17.25 4.77 -16.70
CA VAL A 444 16.80 6.16 -16.75
C VAL A 444 15.34 6.25 -17.22
N VAL A 445 15.00 5.56 -18.31
CA VAL A 445 13.62 5.51 -18.81
C VAL A 445 12.68 4.93 -17.75
N ARG A 446 13.08 3.83 -17.10
CA ARG A 446 12.26 3.19 -16.05
C ARG A 446 12.11 4.07 -14.80
N ASN A 447 13.11 4.85 -14.43
CA ASN A 447 12.98 5.85 -13.36
C ASN A 447 11.98 6.94 -13.73
N GLY A 448 11.86 7.31 -15.00
CA GLY A 448 10.80 8.19 -15.51
C GLY A 448 9.40 7.62 -15.22
N ASP A 449 9.19 6.31 -15.39
CA ASP A 449 7.91 5.66 -15.06
C ASP A 449 7.56 5.79 -13.57
N TRP A 450 8.57 5.82 -12.69
CA TRP A 450 8.40 5.96 -11.23
C TRP A 450 8.27 7.40 -10.74
N GLN A 451 8.23 8.37 -11.64
CA GLN A 451 8.19 9.79 -11.30
C GLN A 451 6.86 10.20 -10.62
N ASN A 452 5.75 9.63 -11.08
CA ASN A 452 4.44 9.82 -10.48
C ASN A 452 3.56 8.56 -10.64
N GLU A 453 2.47 8.52 -9.89
CA GLU A 453 1.56 7.35 -9.88
C GLU A 453 0.89 7.12 -11.24
N GLU A 454 0.55 8.17 -11.97
CA GLU A 454 -0.08 8.06 -13.29
C GLU A 454 0.84 7.39 -14.32
N MET A 455 2.09 7.87 -14.43
CA MET A 455 3.08 7.29 -15.34
C MET A 455 3.40 5.83 -14.97
N LEU A 456 3.52 5.56 -13.66
CA LEU A 456 3.78 4.23 -13.16
C LEU A 456 2.70 3.23 -13.58
N TYR A 457 1.42 3.61 -13.40
CA TYR A 457 0.32 2.73 -13.78
C TYR A 457 0.14 2.62 -15.28
N ARG A 458 0.34 3.70 -16.05
CA ARG A 458 0.33 3.64 -17.52
C ARG A 458 1.40 2.70 -18.07
N SER A 459 2.60 2.68 -17.49
CA SER A 459 3.68 1.76 -17.89
C SER A 459 3.34 0.29 -17.62
N GLY A 460 2.53 0.02 -16.59
CA GLY A 460 2.13 -1.33 -16.19
C GLY A 460 0.98 -1.95 -17.00
N ILE A 461 0.29 -1.18 -17.83
CA ILE A 461 -0.88 -1.67 -18.61
C ILE A 461 -0.53 -2.87 -19.47
N LYS A 462 0.67 -2.91 -20.06
CA LYS A 462 1.12 -4.01 -20.94
C LYS A 462 1.29 -5.34 -20.19
N VAL A 463 1.60 -5.30 -18.89
CA VAL A 463 1.90 -6.47 -18.07
C VAL A 463 0.68 -6.91 -17.26
N ASN A 464 0.05 -5.99 -16.56
CA ASN A 464 -1.11 -6.25 -15.71
C ASN A 464 -2.22 -5.22 -15.98
N PRO A 465 -2.94 -5.37 -17.11
CA PRO A 465 -3.91 -4.37 -17.55
C PRO A 465 -5.04 -4.17 -16.54
N ALA A 466 -5.56 -5.23 -15.92
CA ALA A 466 -6.66 -5.14 -14.97
C ALA A 466 -6.31 -4.25 -13.77
N LYS A 467 -5.17 -4.51 -13.13
CA LYS A 467 -4.73 -3.75 -11.95
C LYS A 467 -4.22 -2.35 -12.31
N ALA A 468 -3.52 -2.23 -13.43
CA ALA A 468 -2.98 -0.97 -13.90
C ALA A 468 -4.09 0.04 -14.25
N TRP A 469 -5.09 -0.37 -15.03
CA TRP A 469 -6.25 0.46 -15.35
C TRP A 469 -7.05 0.83 -14.11
N GLY A 470 -7.24 -0.11 -13.17
CA GLY A 470 -7.94 0.17 -11.91
C GLY A 470 -7.25 1.22 -11.04
N ASN A 471 -5.94 1.08 -10.85
CA ASN A 471 -5.15 2.05 -10.09
C ASN A 471 -5.06 3.41 -10.81
N LEU A 472 -4.93 3.40 -12.15
CA LEU A 472 -4.98 4.61 -12.96
C LEU A 472 -6.32 5.34 -12.80
N GLY A 473 -7.44 4.62 -12.78
CA GLY A 473 -8.77 5.18 -12.49
C GLY A 473 -8.81 5.90 -11.15
N ASN A 474 -8.21 5.35 -10.10
CA ASN A 474 -8.13 6.01 -8.79
C ASN A 474 -7.33 7.32 -8.86
N VAL A 475 -6.22 7.35 -9.58
CA VAL A 475 -5.41 8.56 -9.76
C VAL A 475 -6.17 9.60 -10.56
N LEU A 476 -6.77 9.23 -11.69
CA LEU A 476 -7.56 10.14 -12.53
C LEU A 476 -8.76 10.72 -11.78
N LYS A 477 -9.42 9.92 -10.93
CA LYS A 477 -10.49 10.39 -10.03
C LYS A 477 -9.94 11.45 -9.05
N SER A 478 -8.78 11.21 -8.44
CA SER A 478 -8.17 12.19 -7.51
C SER A 478 -7.74 13.49 -8.20
N GLN A 479 -7.52 13.45 -9.53
CA GLN A 479 -7.25 14.61 -10.37
C GLN A 479 -8.52 15.28 -10.91
N SER A 480 -9.71 14.83 -10.49
CA SER A 480 -11.01 15.31 -10.97
C SER A 480 -11.27 15.08 -12.48
N LYS A 481 -10.55 14.16 -13.10
CA LYS A 481 -10.74 13.72 -14.49
C LYS A 481 -11.79 12.60 -14.55
N ILE A 482 -13.05 12.94 -14.32
CA ILE A 482 -14.13 11.98 -14.07
C ILE A 482 -14.38 11.03 -15.25
N SER A 483 -14.45 11.55 -16.49
CA SER A 483 -14.71 10.74 -17.68
C SER A 483 -13.56 9.75 -17.99
N GLU A 484 -12.33 10.19 -17.82
CA GLU A 484 -11.15 9.33 -17.99
C GLU A 484 -11.07 8.26 -16.89
N ALA A 485 -11.42 8.62 -15.65
CA ALA A 485 -11.47 7.69 -14.52
C ALA A 485 -12.54 6.60 -14.74
N GLU A 486 -13.73 6.97 -15.22
CA GLU A 486 -14.77 6.02 -15.58
C GLU A 486 -14.31 5.05 -16.66
N SER A 487 -13.72 5.57 -17.74
CA SER A 487 -13.13 4.77 -18.81
C SER A 487 -12.07 3.80 -18.29
N ALA A 488 -11.20 4.27 -17.40
CA ALA A 488 -10.15 3.44 -16.81
C ALA A 488 -10.73 2.29 -15.95
N TYR A 489 -11.74 2.55 -15.12
CA TYR A 489 -12.42 1.50 -14.34
C TYR A 489 -13.14 0.49 -15.25
N ARG A 490 -13.79 0.94 -16.30
CA ARG A 490 -14.45 0.05 -17.27
C ARG A 490 -13.43 -0.82 -18.00
N ASN A 491 -12.29 -0.27 -18.39
CA ASN A 491 -11.19 -1.03 -18.98
C ASN A 491 -10.62 -2.07 -18.00
N ALA A 492 -10.45 -1.72 -16.72
CA ALA A 492 -10.01 -2.68 -15.70
C ALA A 492 -10.99 -3.87 -15.59
N LEU A 493 -12.29 -3.58 -15.56
CA LEU A 493 -13.35 -4.59 -15.48
C LEU A 493 -13.53 -5.40 -16.76
N TYR A 494 -13.15 -4.84 -17.92
CA TYR A 494 -13.10 -5.58 -19.18
C TYR A 494 -12.09 -6.73 -19.12
N TYR A 495 -10.89 -6.45 -18.58
CA TYR A 495 -9.87 -7.49 -18.43
C TYR A 495 -10.17 -8.46 -17.27
N ARG A 496 -10.81 -8.00 -16.21
CA ARG A 496 -11.21 -8.82 -15.07
C ARG A 496 -12.48 -8.29 -14.42
N SER A 497 -13.60 -8.95 -14.71
CA SER A 497 -14.96 -8.50 -14.35
C SER A 497 -15.29 -8.63 -12.86
N ASN A 498 -14.58 -9.49 -12.10
CA ASN A 498 -14.88 -9.79 -10.70
C ASN A 498 -14.02 -9.02 -9.67
N MET A 499 -13.47 -7.87 -10.05
CA MET A 499 -12.68 -7.03 -9.15
C MET A 499 -13.60 -6.20 -8.25
N ALA A 500 -13.94 -6.73 -7.07
CA ALA A 500 -14.87 -6.07 -6.14
C ALA A 500 -14.50 -4.61 -5.81
N ASP A 501 -13.20 -4.32 -5.62
CA ASP A 501 -12.72 -2.96 -5.34
C ASP A 501 -12.98 -2.01 -6.52
N MET A 502 -12.81 -2.49 -7.77
CA MET A 502 -13.03 -1.68 -8.97
C MET A 502 -14.53 -1.48 -9.26
N LEU A 503 -15.33 -2.53 -9.06
CA LEU A 503 -16.79 -2.43 -9.12
C LEU A 503 -17.33 -1.41 -8.12
N TYR A 504 -16.82 -1.44 -6.90
CA TYR A 504 -17.16 -0.48 -5.85
C TYR A 504 -16.74 0.95 -6.23
N ASN A 505 -15.49 1.14 -6.69
CA ASN A 505 -14.96 2.46 -7.06
C ASN A 505 -15.72 3.07 -8.24
N LEU A 506 -16.11 2.27 -9.23
CA LEU A 506 -16.95 2.70 -10.33
C LEU A 506 -18.35 3.07 -9.83
N GLY A 507 -18.94 2.26 -8.96
CA GLY A 507 -20.22 2.58 -8.31
C GLY A 507 -20.17 3.91 -7.55
N LEU A 508 -19.10 4.14 -6.81
CA LEU A 508 -18.89 5.39 -6.07
C LEU A 508 -18.76 6.59 -7.01
N LEU A 509 -18.01 6.46 -8.10
CA LEU A 509 -17.88 7.50 -9.11
C LEU A 509 -19.23 7.86 -9.74
N LEU A 510 -20.02 6.85 -10.07
CA LEU A 510 -21.37 7.03 -10.63
C LEU A 510 -22.33 7.66 -9.63
N GLN A 511 -22.25 7.28 -8.36
CA GLN A 511 -23.03 7.88 -7.28
C GLN A 511 -22.71 9.37 -7.11
N GLU A 512 -21.43 9.74 -7.11
CA GLU A 512 -20.98 11.14 -7.03
C GLU A 512 -21.48 11.98 -8.22
N ASN A 513 -21.71 11.35 -9.38
CA ASN A 513 -22.27 11.97 -10.58
C ASN A 513 -23.79 11.81 -10.67
N SER A 514 -24.46 11.48 -9.58
CA SER A 514 -25.93 11.33 -9.51
C SER A 514 -26.53 10.23 -10.40
N ARG A 515 -25.72 9.30 -10.90
CA ARG A 515 -26.15 8.14 -11.71
C ARG A 515 -26.46 6.95 -10.79
N PHE A 516 -27.49 7.10 -9.96
CA PHE A 516 -27.78 6.17 -8.85
C PHE A 516 -28.17 4.77 -9.28
N SER A 517 -28.91 4.60 -10.37
CA SER A 517 -29.33 3.28 -10.87
C SER A 517 -28.15 2.44 -11.33
N GLU A 518 -27.21 3.05 -12.05
CA GLU A 518 -25.96 2.39 -12.45
C GLU A 518 -25.06 2.11 -11.24
N ALA A 519 -24.97 3.06 -10.30
CA ALA A 519 -24.21 2.89 -9.07
C ALA A 519 -24.69 1.67 -8.27
N LEU A 520 -26.01 1.52 -8.10
CA LEU A 520 -26.62 0.36 -7.43
C LEU A 520 -26.31 -0.95 -8.14
N HIS A 521 -26.32 -0.96 -9.47
CA HIS A 521 -25.94 -2.13 -10.26
C HIS A 521 -24.50 -2.58 -9.95
N TYR A 522 -23.55 -1.63 -9.98
CA TYR A 522 -22.15 -1.95 -9.71
C TYR A 522 -21.87 -2.31 -8.25
N TYR A 523 -22.57 -1.71 -7.29
CA TYR A 523 -22.50 -2.14 -5.88
C TYR A 523 -23.02 -3.56 -5.69
N LYS A 524 -24.11 -3.93 -6.36
CA LYS A 524 -24.65 -5.30 -6.34
C LYS A 524 -23.62 -6.31 -6.90
N LEU A 525 -22.95 -5.96 -8.00
CA LEU A 525 -21.88 -6.79 -8.55
C LEU A 525 -20.67 -6.87 -7.60
N ALA A 526 -20.31 -5.76 -6.94
CA ALA A 526 -19.23 -5.74 -5.95
C ALA A 526 -19.54 -6.65 -4.75
N ILE A 527 -20.77 -6.62 -4.23
CA ILE A 527 -21.24 -7.49 -3.16
C ILE A 527 -21.21 -8.96 -3.60
N GLY A 528 -21.63 -9.26 -4.84
CA GLY A 528 -21.58 -10.60 -5.41
C GLY A 528 -20.15 -11.14 -5.52
N SER A 529 -19.18 -10.28 -5.87
CA SER A 529 -17.77 -10.64 -5.96
C SER A 529 -17.08 -10.77 -4.60
N ARG A 530 -17.48 -9.96 -3.61
CA ARG A 530 -16.96 -9.97 -2.23
C ARG A 530 -18.10 -9.68 -1.26
N PRO A 531 -18.78 -10.70 -0.73
CA PRO A 531 -19.89 -10.52 0.21
C PRO A 531 -19.51 -9.83 1.53
N THR A 532 -18.21 -9.75 1.86
CA THR A 532 -17.70 -9.10 3.07
C THR A 532 -17.35 -7.62 2.87
N LEU A 533 -17.67 -7.03 1.71
CA LEU A 533 -17.38 -5.63 1.41
C LEU A 533 -18.43 -4.69 2.04
N ALA A 534 -18.29 -4.38 3.32
CA ALA A 534 -19.25 -3.59 4.10
C ALA A 534 -19.51 -2.20 3.48
N SER A 535 -18.51 -1.55 2.88
CA SER A 535 -18.67 -0.25 2.24
C SER A 535 -19.65 -0.24 1.06
N ALA A 536 -19.77 -1.35 0.34
CA ALA A 536 -20.74 -1.48 -0.75
C ALA A 536 -22.18 -1.58 -0.22
N TYR A 537 -22.39 -2.31 0.88
CA TYR A 537 -23.69 -2.33 1.56
C TYR A 537 -24.06 -0.97 2.12
N LEU A 538 -23.11 -0.27 2.74
CA LEU A 538 -23.32 1.07 3.28
C LEU A 538 -23.82 2.03 2.20
N ASN A 539 -23.11 2.14 1.08
CA ASN A 539 -23.48 3.08 0.00
C ASN A 539 -24.78 2.67 -0.68
N THR A 540 -25.02 1.37 -0.85
CA THR A 540 -26.31 0.86 -1.35
C THR A 540 -27.45 1.28 -0.43
N GLY A 541 -27.31 1.09 0.87
CA GLY A 541 -28.31 1.48 1.85
C GLY A 541 -28.57 3.00 1.86
N ILE A 542 -27.52 3.82 1.75
CA ILE A 542 -27.66 5.29 1.68
C ILE A 542 -28.44 5.71 0.42
N ILE A 543 -28.15 5.13 -0.74
CA ILE A 543 -28.89 5.44 -1.97
C ILE A 543 -30.36 5.02 -1.82
N LEU A 544 -30.63 3.81 -1.32
CA LEU A 544 -32.00 3.32 -1.12
C LEU A 544 -32.78 4.20 -0.14
N MET A 545 -32.14 4.65 0.94
CA MET A 545 -32.73 5.55 1.92
C MET A 545 -33.10 6.89 1.27
N ASN A 546 -32.20 7.47 0.47
CA ASN A 546 -32.44 8.73 -0.23
C ASN A 546 -33.56 8.61 -1.33
N GLN A 547 -33.77 7.40 -1.85
CA GLN A 547 -34.88 7.10 -2.80
C GLN A 547 -36.20 6.79 -2.08
N GLY A 548 -36.26 6.85 -0.75
CA GLY A 548 -37.47 6.53 0.02
C GLY A 548 -37.78 5.04 0.16
N LYS A 549 -36.86 4.15 -0.28
CA LYS A 549 -36.99 2.69 -0.15
C LYS A 549 -36.52 2.21 1.22
N THR A 550 -37.18 2.66 2.26
CA THR A 550 -36.76 2.52 3.65
C THR A 550 -36.59 1.06 4.09
N GLU A 551 -37.47 0.17 3.66
CA GLU A 551 -37.42 -1.25 4.06
C GLU A 551 -36.24 -1.99 3.41
N GLU A 552 -35.94 -1.71 2.14
CA GLU A 552 -34.78 -2.26 1.47
C GLU A 552 -33.48 -1.71 2.06
N ALA A 553 -33.45 -0.42 2.40
CA ALA A 553 -32.31 0.20 3.08
C ALA A 553 -32.08 -0.44 4.46
N ARG A 554 -33.12 -0.65 5.25
CA ARG A 554 -33.05 -1.30 6.55
C ARG A 554 -32.43 -2.70 6.46
N ARG A 555 -32.89 -3.51 5.52
CA ARG A 555 -32.36 -4.85 5.28
C ARG A 555 -30.90 -4.82 4.85
N THR A 556 -30.52 -3.86 4.04
CA THR A 556 -29.15 -3.69 3.57
C THR A 556 -28.21 -3.30 4.71
N PHE A 557 -28.60 -2.34 5.54
CA PHE A 557 -27.79 -1.96 6.71
C PHE A 557 -27.68 -3.08 7.75
N LEU A 558 -28.75 -3.84 7.94
CA LEU A 558 -28.72 -4.99 8.83
C LEU A 558 -27.74 -6.07 8.35
N LYS A 559 -27.79 -6.44 7.07
CA LYS A 559 -26.81 -7.36 6.47
C LYS A 559 -25.38 -6.86 6.62
N CYS A 560 -25.16 -5.55 6.46
CA CYS A 560 -23.85 -4.93 6.67
C CYS A 560 -23.35 -5.13 8.11
N SER A 561 -24.24 -4.96 9.10
CA SER A 561 -23.89 -5.09 10.51
C SER A 561 -23.57 -6.52 10.96
N GLU A 562 -24.07 -7.51 10.23
CA GLU A 562 -23.91 -8.94 10.50
C GLU A 562 -22.65 -9.54 9.86
N ILE A 563 -21.92 -8.79 9.03
CA ILE A 563 -20.71 -9.28 8.37
C ILE A 563 -19.63 -9.59 9.44
N PRO A 564 -19.09 -10.84 9.47
CA PRO A 564 -18.08 -11.21 10.46
C PRO A 564 -16.77 -10.47 10.26
N ASP A 565 -16.05 -10.23 11.36
CA ASP A 565 -14.75 -9.55 11.38
C ASP A 565 -13.56 -10.45 10.97
N GLU A 566 -13.82 -11.63 10.44
CA GLU A 566 -12.80 -12.63 10.11
C GLU A 566 -12.30 -12.51 8.68
N ASN A 567 -11.01 -12.78 8.47
CA ASN A 567 -10.37 -12.84 7.15
C ASN A 567 -10.54 -11.59 6.27
N LEU A 568 -10.55 -10.42 6.87
CA LEU A 568 -10.76 -9.15 6.18
C LEU A 568 -9.46 -8.62 5.57
N LYS A 569 -9.57 -8.07 4.36
CA LYS A 569 -8.45 -7.39 3.68
C LYS A 569 -8.01 -6.11 4.41
N ASP A 570 -8.95 -5.36 4.95
CA ASP A 570 -8.73 -4.16 5.74
C ASP A 570 -9.71 -4.13 6.93
N PRO A 571 -9.30 -4.67 8.10
CA PRO A 571 -10.16 -4.74 9.27
C PRO A 571 -10.62 -3.37 9.77
N HIS A 572 -9.78 -2.35 9.64
CA HIS A 572 -10.09 -1.00 10.11
C HIS A 572 -11.18 -0.34 9.26
N ALA A 573 -11.04 -0.37 7.93
CA ALA A 573 -12.03 0.16 7.00
C ALA A 573 -13.36 -0.62 7.11
N HIS A 574 -13.29 -1.93 7.33
CA HIS A 574 -14.46 -2.76 7.57
C HIS A 574 -15.23 -2.32 8.82
N LYS A 575 -14.57 -2.23 9.97
CA LYS A 575 -15.20 -1.80 11.23
C LYS A 575 -15.79 -0.40 11.13
N SER A 576 -15.10 0.52 10.45
CA SER A 576 -15.61 1.87 10.19
C SER A 576 -16.89 1.83 9.34
N SER A 577 -16.93 1.01 8.30
CA SER A 577 -18.11 0.86 7.44
C SER A 577 -19.28 0.20 8.18
N VAL A 578 -19.03 -0.83 8.98
CA VAL A 578 -20.05 -1.50 9.82
C VAL A 578 -20.62 -0.51 10.85
N THR A 579 -19.77 0.27 11.49
CA THR A 579 -20.22 1.33 12.43
C THR A 579 -21.10 2.35 11.71
N SER A 580 -20.74 2.75 10.50
CA SER A 580 -21.56 3.66 9.69
C SER A 580 -22.88 3.04 9.22
N CYS A 581 -22.90 1.73 8.94
CA CYS A 581 -24.15 1.00 8.66
C CYS A 581 -25.08 1.01 9.88
N LEU A 582 -24.55 0.74 11.06
CA LEU A 582 -25.34 0.79 12.30
C LEU A 582 -25.81 2.22 12.60
N TYR A 583 -24.98 3.22 12.37
CA TYR A 583 -25.39 4.62 12.52
C TYR A 583 -26.58 4.97 11.60
N ASN A 584 -26.52 4.60 10.32
CA ASN A 584 -27.59 4.87 9.38
C ASN A 584 -28.86 4.04 9.68
N LEU A 585 -28.71 2.80 10.15
CA LEU A 585 -29.83 1.99 10.62
C LEU A 585 -30.52 2.63 11.82
N GLY A 586 -29.76 3.10 12.79
CA GLY A 586 -30.29 3.83 13.93
C GLY A 586 -30.98 5.14 13.53
N LYS A 587 -30.40 5.88 12.57
CA LYS A 587 -31.03 7.06 12.00
C LYS A 587 -32.38 6.75 11.35
N LEU A 588 -32.48 5.64 10.63
CA LEU A 588 -33.72 5.19 10.00
C LEU A 588 -34.78 4.89 11.08
N PHE A 589 -34.44 4.17 12.14
CA PHE A 589 -35.35 3.93 13.25
C PHE A 589 -35.78 5.24 13.95
N HIS A 590 -34.85 6.16 14.13
CA HIS A 590 -35.13 7.48 14.70
C HIS A 590 -36.16 8.26 13.85
N GLU A 591 -36.00 8.29 12.52
CA GLU A 591 -36.94 8.95 11.58
C GLU A 591 -38.32 8.31 11.60
N GLN A 592 -38.39 6.99 11.90
CA GLN A 592 -39.66 6.26 12.04
C GLN A 592 -40.30 6.41 13.45
N GLY A 593 -39.64 7.12 14.35
CA GLY A 593 -40.12 7.31 15.72
C GLY A 593 -39.81 6.16 16.69
N HIS A 594 -39.04 5.13 16.26
CA HIS A 594 -38.61 4.00 17.06
C HIS A 594 -37.32 4.32 17.82
N TYR A 595 -37.40 5.24 18.80
CA TYR A 595 -36.20 5.79 19.47
C TYR A 595 -35.46 4.77 20.33
N GLU A 596 -36.14 3.84 20.96
CA GLU A 596 -35.51 2.78 21.76
C GLU A 596 -34.69 1.84 20.89
N ASP A 597 -35.26 1.41 19.75
CA ASP A 597 -34.56 0.59 18.78
C ASP A 597 -33.34 1.33 18.19
N ALA A 598 -33.51 2.63 17.91
CA ALA A 598 -32.41 3.47 17.45
C ALA A 598 -31.27 3.53 18.48
N LEU A 599 -31.59 3.73 19.76
CA LEU A 599 -30.60 3.75 20.86
C LEU A 599 -29.88 2.42 21.02
N MET A 600 -30.59 1.30 20.86
CA MET A 600 -29.98 -0.04 20.93
C MET A 600 -28.94 -0.22 19.83
N VAL A 601 -29.28 0.17 18.61
CA VAL A 601 -28.38 0.10 17.45
C VAL A 601 -27.21 1.08 17.59
N TYR A 602 -27.43 2.29 18.09
CA TYR A 602 -26.34 3.24 18.35
C TYR A 602 -25.36 2.74 19.41
N LYS A 603 -25.82 2.10 20.48
CA LYS A 603 -24.96 1.47 21.49
C LYS A 603 -24.13 0.33 20.89
N GLU A 604 -24.73 -0.49 20.03
CA GLU A 604 -23.98 -1.52 19.29
C GLU A 604 -22.90 -0.88 18.39
N ALA A 605 -23.22 0.23 17.71
CA ALA A 605 -22.25 0.97 16.91
C ALA A 605 -21.05 1.46 17.73
N ILE A 606 -21.27 1.94 18.95
CA ILE A 606 -20.20 2.35 19.86
C ILE A 606 -19.30 1.17 20.25
N GLN A 607 -19.88 0.00 20.51
CA GLN A 607 -19.11 -1.20 20.86
C GLN A 607 -18.22 -1.69 19.71
N LYS A 608 -18.70 -1.59 18.46
CA LYS A 608 -17.97 -2.02 17.25
C LYS A 608 -17.06 -0.94 16.68
N MET A 609 -17.16 0.27 17.15
CA MET A 609 -16.47 1.45 16.64
C MET A 609 -14.94 1.32 16.80
N PRO A 610 -14.15 1.49 15.72
CA PRO A 610 -12.71 1.55 15.83
C PRO A 610 -12.23 2.87 16.46
N ARG A 611 -11.06 2.86 17.10
CA ARG A 611 -10.50 4.02 17.84
C ARG A 611 -10.39 5.31 17.02
N GLN A 612 -10.19 5.19 15.71
CA GLN A 612 -10.02 6.35 14.80
C GLN A 612 -11.34 6.83 14.17
N PHE A 613 -12.45 6.20 14.51
CA PHE A 613 -13.76 6.62 14.03
C PHE A 613 -14.15 7.96 14.68
N ALA A 614 -14.72 8.86 13.88
CA ALA A 614 -15.21 10.16 14.36
C ALA A 614 -16.64 10.04 14.94
N PRO A 615 -16.81 9.94 16.27
CA PRO A 615 -18.10 9.55 16.85
C PRO A 615 -19.08 10.70 17.08
N GLN A 616 -18.69 11.95 16.79
CA GLN A 616 -19.50 13.13 17.14
C GLN A 616 -20.92 13.10 16.59
N SER A 617 -21.11 12.64 15.35
CA SER A 617 -22.44 12.54 14.75
C SER A 617 -23.30 11.46 15.39
N LEU A 618 -22.67 10.32 15.75
CA LEU A 618 -23.33 9.22 16.45
C LEU A 618 -23.80 9.67 17.84
N TYR A 619 -22.93 10.34 18.60
CA TYR A 619 -23.27 10.85 19.93
C TYR A 619 -24.35 11.92 19.87
N ASN A 620 -24.33 12.80 18.86
CA ASN A 620 -25.39 13.78 18.67
C ASN A 620 -26.74 13.13 18.40
N MET A 621 -26.79 12.08 17.57
CA MET A 621 -28.03 11.35 17.29
C MET A 621 -28.54 10.59 18.51
N MET A 622 -27.66 10.07 19.34
CA MET A 622 -28.07 9.47 20.63
C MET A 622 -28.69 10.52 21.55
N GLY A 623 -28.08 11.69 21.64
CA GLY A 623 -28.63 12.82 22.39
C GLY A 623 -30.01 13.20 21.89
N GLU A 624 -30.18 13.28 20.58
CA GLU A 624 -31.48 13.60 19.95
C GLU A 624 -32.55 12.53 20.21
N ALA A 625 -32.19 11.25 20.15
CA ALA A 625 -33.11 10.15 20.51
C ALA A 625 -33.56 10.24 21.97
N TYR A 626 -32.64 10.48 22.91
CA TYR A 626 -33.01 10.69 24.33
C TYR A 626 -33.87 11.94 24.52
N MET A 627 -33.57 13.02 23.80
CA MET A 627 -34.40 14.24 23.87
C MET A 627 -35.83 13.99 23.38
N ARG A 628 -36.01 13.24 22.31
CA ARG A 628 -37.36 12.83 21.81
C ARG A 628 -38.11 11.93 22.77
N MET A 629 -37.41 11.19 23.60
CA MET A 629 -37.98 10.38 24.68
C MET A 629 -38.19 11.17 26.00
N SER A 630 -37.95 12.49 25.97
CA SER A 630 -38.01 13.37 27.14
C SER A 630 -37.02 13.00 28.27
N ARG A 631 -35.97 12.28 27.96
CA ARG A 631 -34.86 11.95 28.87
C ARG A 631 -33.76 12.97 28.76
N LEU A 632 -34.03 14.15 29.29
CA LEU A 632 -33.18 15.33 29.08
C LEU A 632 -31.77 15.22 29.70
N PRO A 633 -31.56 14.64 30.93
CA PRO A 633 -30.20 14.49 31.48
C PRO A 633 -29.30 13.61 30.62
N GLU A 634 -29.82 12.51 30.09
CA GLU A 634 -29.06 11.63 29.18
C GLU A 634 -28.81 12.29 27.83
N ALA A 635 -29.77 13.04 27.31
CA ALA A 635 -29.58 13.82 26.09
C ALA A 635 -28.45 14.85 26.26
N GLU A 636 -28.41 15.58 27.37
CA GLU A 636 -27.33 16.52 27.67
C GLU A 636 -25.98 15.83 27.74
N HIS A 637 -25.89 14.70 28.40
CA HIS A 637 -24.65 13.93 28.47
C HIS A 637 -24.10 13.61 27.07
N TRP A 638 -24.92 13.09 26.16
CA TRP A 638 -24.47 12.72 24.83
C TRP A 638 -24.14 13.91 23.92
N TYR A 639 -24.83 15.04 24.09
CA TYR A 639 -24.47 16.26 23.38
C TYR A 639 -23.13 16.81 23.85
N VAL A 640 -22.84 16.75 25.15
CA VAL A 640 -21.55 17.14 25.71
C VAL A 640 -20.44 16.21 25.22
N GLU A 641 -20.67 14.89 25.18
CA GLU A 641 -19.71 13.94 24.63
C GLU A 641 -19.47 14.15 23.12
N SER A 642 -20.49 14.52 22.35
CA SER A 642 -20.33 14.90 20.95
C SER A 642 -19.40 16.09 20.77
N LEU A 643 -19.60 17.15 21.58
CA LEU A 643 -18.75 18.35 21.55
C LEU A 643 -17.36 18.12 22.15
N ARG A 644 -17.21 17.17 23.08
CA ARG A 644 -15.90 16.76 23.62
C ARG A 644 -15.09 16.03 22.56
N SER A 645 -15.73 15.18 21.75
CA SER A 645 -15.06 14.47 20.65
C SER A 645 -14.69 15.38 19.49
N LYS A 646 -15.53 16.39 19.21
CA LYS A 646 -15.29 17.41 18.18
C LYS A 646 -15.91 18.74 18.57
N SER A 647 -15.11 19.68 19.07
CA SER A 647 -15.55 20.96 19.60
C SER A 647 -16.19 21.91 18.57
N ASP A 648 -15.92 21.71 17.29
CA ASP A 648 -16.45 22.48 16.16
C ASP A 648 -17.62 21.77 15.43
N HIS A 649 -18.25 20.77 16.06
CA HIS A 649 -19.37 20.05 15.48
C HIS A 649 -20.66 20.87 15.52
N ILE A 650 -20.97 21.58 14.45
CA ILE A 650 -22.12 22.52 14.34
C ILE A 650 -23.46 21.87 14.70
N PRO A 651 -23.85 20.68 14.20
CA PRO A 651 -25.12 20.05 14.59
C PRO A 651 -25.27 19.86 16.09
N ALA A 652 -24.20 19.50 16.80
CA ALA A 652 -24.26 19.35 18.25
C ALA A 652 -24.44 20.69 19.00
N HIS A 653 -23.83 21.78 18.51
CA HIS A 653 -24.07 23.12 19.05
C HIS A 653 -25.55 23.52 18.91
N LEU A 654 -26.17 23.25 17.76
CA LEU A 654 -27.56 23.59 17.52
C LEU A 654 -28.52 22.74 18.34
N THR A 655 -28.31 21.43 18.42
CA THR A 655 -29.18 20.53 19.17
C THR A 655 -29.02 20.72 20.68
N TYR A 656 -27.81 20.94 21.17
CA TYR A 656 -27.58 21.25 22.58
C TYR A 656 -28.14 22.61 22.97
N GLY A 657 -28.01 23.60 22.09
CA GLY A 657 -28.66 24.89 22.27
C GLY A 657 -30.18 24.77 22.41
N LYS A 658 -30.84 23.97 21.62
CA LYS A 658 -32.27 23.66 21.76
C LYS A 658 -32.61 23.01 23.09
N LEU A 659 -31.81 22.03 23.54
CA LEU A 659 -32.02 21.37 24.83
C LEU A 659 -31.92 22.38 25.98
N LEU A 660 -30.89 23.24 25.95
CA LEU A 660 -30.70 24.27 26.96
C LEU A 660 -31.84 25.28 26.99
N ALA A 661 -32.37 25.67 25.84
CA ALA A 661 -33.55 26.52 25.74
C ALA A 661 -34.79 25.86 26.36
N LEU A 662 -35.02 24.57 26.10
CA LEU A 662 -36.12 23.81 26.69
C LEU A 662 -36.02 23.66 28.22
N THR A 663 -34.80 23.56 28.73
CA THR A 663 -34.53 23.44 30.20
C THR A 663 -34.46 24.79 30.90
N GLY A 664 -34.75 25.89 30.20
CA GLY A 664 -34.77 27.25 30.80
C GLY A 664 -33.39 27.92 30.93
N ARG A 665 -32.31 27.27 30.46
CA ARG A 665 -30.96 27.83 30.47
C ARG A 665 -30.70 28.69 29.23
N LYS A 666 -31.51 29.73 29.05
CA LYS A 666 -31.61 30.55 27.83
C LYS A 666 -30.33 31.29 27.47
N SER A 667 -29.62 31.89 28.42
CA SER A 667 -28.35 32.56 28.18
C SER A 667 -27.22 31.66 27.74
N GLU A 668 -27.22 30.42 28.19
CA GLU A 668 -26.26 29.39 27.72
C GLU A 668 -26.64 28.91 26.33
N ALA A 669 -27.93 28.66 26.08
CA ALA A 669 -28.43 28.24 24.76
C ALA A 669 -28.01 29.24 23.66
N GLU A 670 -28.18 30.54 23.92
CA GLU A 670 -27.78 31.60 22.97
C GLU A 670 -26.29 31.54 22.62
N LYS A 671 -25.42 31.27 23.61
CA LYS A 671 -23.97 31.13 23.38
C LYS A 671 -23.66 30.00 22.37
N TYR A 672 -24.38 28.89 22.43
CA TYR A 672 -24.18 27.75 21.51
C TYR A 672 -24.69 28.08 20.11
N PHE A 673 -25.82 28.77 19.97
CA PHE A 673 -26.32 29.20 18.67
C PHE A 673 -25.38 30.23 18.00
N VAL A 674 -24.92 31.23 18.76
CA VAL A 674 -23.94 32.20 18.26
C VAL A 674 -22.61 31.52 17.90
N LYS A 675 -22.18 30.55 18.70
CA LYS A 675 -20.96 29.78 18.39
C LYS A 675 -21.10 28.96 17.10
N ALA A 676 -22.25 28.36 16.85
CA ALA A 676 -22.52 27.66 15.60
C ALA A 676 -22.39 28.58 14.39
N ILE A 677 -22.92 29.80 14.48
CA ILE A 677 -22.80 30.83 13.43
C ILE A 677 -21.34 31.28 13.24
N GLN A 678 -20.58 31.46 14.32
CA GLN A 678 -19.16 31.81 14.25
C GLN A 678 -18.30 30.73 13.59
N LEU A 679 -18.65 29.45 13.77
CA LEU A 679 -17.94 28.32 13.18
C LEU A 679 -18.12 28.23 11.67
N ASP A 680 -19.32 28.53 11.18
CA ASP A 680 -19.63 28.61 9.74
C ASP A 680 -20.68 29.66 9.45
N PRO A 681 -20.27 30.90 9.18
CA PRO A 681 -21.18 32.02 8.86
C PRO A 681 -21.96 31.86 7.56
N THR A 682 -21.61 30.86 6.73
CA THR A 682 -22.24 30.64 5.41
C THR A 682 -23.40 29.65 5.45
N LYS A 683 -23.63 29.00 6.57
CA LYS A 683 -24.74 28.05 6.74
C LYS A 683 -26.02 28.70 7.19
N GLY A 684 -27.00 28.79 6.29
CA GLY A 684 -28.31 29.36 6.59
C GLY A 684 -29.05 28.62 7.71
N ASN A 685 -28.85 27.30 7.85
CA ASN A 685 -29.46 26.50 8.91
C ASN A 685 -29.10 26.97 10.34
N CYS A 686 -27.87 27.48 10.55
CA CYS A 686 -27.47 28.04 11.83
C CYS A 686 -28.28 29.28 12.20
N TYR A 687 -28.48 30.17 11.23
CA TYR A 687 -29.30 31.38 11.38
C TYR A 687 -30.77 31.04 11.57
N MET A 688 -31.28 30.01 10.89
CA MET A 688 -32.66 29.55 11.06
C MET A 688 -32.92 29.06 12.50
N HIS A 689 -32.06 28.23 13.04
CA HIS A 689 -32.22 27.74 14.40
C HIS A 689 -32.06 28.83 15.46
N TYR A 690 -31.11 29.75 15.26
CA TYR A 690 -30.98 30.90 16.15
C TYR A 690 -32.18 31.84 16.02
N GLY A 691 -32.67 32.10 14.82
CA GLY A 691 -33.88 32.88 14.61
C GLY A 691 -35.11 32.27 15.28
N GLN A 692 -35.29 30.95 15.23
CA GLN A 692 -36.35 30.23 15.95
C GLN A 692 -36.25 30.41 17.45
N PHE A 693 -35.05 30.32 18.02
CA PHE A 693 -34.81 30.58 19.42
C PHE A 693 -35.18 32.03 19.80
N LEU A 694 -34.77 33.00 19.00
CA LEU A 694 -35.10 34.43 19.23
C LEU A 694 -36.59 34.70 19.14
N LEU A 695 -37.28 34.04 18.25
CA LEU A 695 -38.73 34.09 18.11
C LEU A 695 -39.44 33.57 19.33
N GLU A 696 -39.03 32.45 19.90
CA GLU A 696 -39.54 31.88 21.16
C GLU A 696 -39.29 32.77 22.38
N GLU A 697 -38.19 33.57 22.31
CA GLU A 697 -37.88 34.61 23.34
C GLU A 697 -38.60 35.95 23.10
N SER A 698 -39.51 36.02 22.13
CA SER A 698 -40.23 37.24 21.74
C SER A 698 -39.33 38.37 21.22
N ARG A 699 -38.09 38.07 20.76
CA ARG A 699 -37.16 39.03 20.15
C ARG A 699 -37.42 39.06 18.62
N LEU A 700 -38.60 39.60 18.25
CA LEU A 700 -39.16 39.44 16.92
C LEU A 700 -38.31 40.12 15.80
N ILE A 701 -37.69 41.26 16.06
CA ILE A 701 -36.89 42.00 15.11
C ILE A 701 -35.62 41.23 14.78
N GLU A 702 -34.92 40.75 15.79
CA GLU A 702 -33.72 39.97 15.64
C GLU A 702 -34.01 38.60 14.98
N ALA A 703 -35.13 37.98 15.33
CA ALA A 703 -35.60 36.75 14.68
C ALA A 703 -35.83 36.99 13.18
N ALA A 704 -36.41 38.08 12.79
CA ALA A 704 -36.66 38.46 11.42
C ALA A 704 -35.33 38.67 10.64
N GLU A 705 -34.35 39.30 11.23
CA GLU A 705 -33.02 39.50 10.64
C GLU A 705 -32.33 38.17 10.37
N MET A 706 -32.38 37.24 11.35
CA MET A 706 -31.82 35.90 11.19
C MET A 706 -32.56 35.09 10.13
N ALA A 707 -33.86 35.18 10.07
CA ALA A 707 -34.67 34.52 9.05
C ALA A 707 -34.31 34.99 7.62
N LYS A 708 -34.13 36.29 7.42
CA LYS A 708 -33.70 36.87 6.14
C LYS A 708 -32.33 36.35 5.74
N LYS A 709 -31.36 36.40 6.65
CA LYS A 709 -30.01 35.87 6.40
C LYS A 709 -30.02 34.40 6.05
N ALA A 710 -30.82 33.59 6.75
CA ALA A 710 -30.97 32.17 6.46
C ALA A 710 -31.44 31.93 5.04
N ALA A 711 -32.52 32.64 4.64
CA ALA A 711 -33.10 32.51 3.30
C ALA A 711 -32.20 33.06 2.18
N GLU A 712 -31.41 34.09 2.45
CA GLU A 712 -30.43 34.64 1.50
C GLU A 712 -29.28 33.69 1.22
N LEU A 713 -28.79 32.99 2.26
CA LEU A 713 -27.67 32.04 2.16
C LEU A 713 -28.10 30.73 1.50
N ASP A 714 -29.26 30.21 1.86
CA ASP A 714 -29.78 28.92 1.38
C ASP A 714 -31.07 29.10 0.58
N ASN A 715 -31.09 29.96 -0.43
CA ASN A 715 -32.26 30.34 -1.23
C ASN A 715 -32.83 29.24 -2.11
N THR A 716 -32.12 28.14 -2.32
CA THR A 716 -32.52 26.95 -3.06
C THR A 716 -33.13 25.85 -2.19
N GLU A 717 -32.98 25.95 -0.87
CA GLU A 717 -33.49 24.99 0.08
C GLU A 717 -34.91 25.37 0.53
N PHE A 718 -35.90 24.57 0.07
CA PHE A 718 -37.34 24.84 0.34
C PHE A 718 -37.60 25.02 1.85
N ASP A 719 -37.10 24.12 2.68
CA ASP A 719 -37.40 24.12 4.11
C ASP A 719 -36.85 25.37 4.82
N VAL A 720 -35.70 25.87 4.40
CA VAL A 720 -35.09 27.11 4.95
C VAL A 720 -35.94 28.32 4.54
N VAL A 721 -36.27 28.44 3.27
CA VAL A 721 -37.05 29.57 2.72
C VAL A 721 -38.48 29.59 3.30
N PHE A 722 -39.11 28.41 3.38
CA PHE A 722 -40.46 28.27 3.93
C PHE A 722 -40.54 28.61 5.41
N ASN A 723 -39.60 28.12 6.23
CA ASN A 723 -39.52 28.45 7.66
C ASN A 723 -39.16 29.92 7.88
N ALA A 724 -38.31 30.52 7.03
CA ALA A 724 -37.98 31.93 7.10
C ALA A 724 -39.22 32.78 6.85
N ALA A 725 -40.04 32.46 5.83
CA ALA A 725 -41.31 33.09 5.56
C ALA A 725 -42.25 32.98 6.75
N HIS A 726 -42.33 31.84 7.37
CA HIS A 726 -43.16 31.61 8.58
C HIS A 726 -42.71 32.47 9.78
N MET A 727 -41.43 32.59 10.02
CA MET A 727 -40.87 33.43 11.10
C MET A 727 -41.15 34.89 10.82
N LEU A 728 -41.03 35.36 9.57
CA LEU A 728 -41.32 36.75 9.18
C LEU A 728 -42.80 37.07 9.36
N ARG A 729 -43.69 36.14 9.05
CA ARG A 729 -45.15 36.28 9.31
C ARG A 729 -45.42 36.42 10.82
N GLN A 730 -44.80 35.57 11.63
CA GLN A 730 -44.93 35.68 13.10
C GLN A 730 -44.39 36.99 13.66
N ALA A 731 -43.35 37.57 13.07
CA ALA A 731 -42.83 38.89 13.37
C ALA A 731 -43.67 40.03 12.82
N SER A 732 -44.87 39.74 12.19
CA SER A 732 -45.75 40.73 11.59
C SER A 732 -45.16 41.48 10.40
N LEU A 733 -44.08 40.94 9.77
CA LEU A 733 -43.49 41.48 8.53
C LEU A 733 -44.13 40.87 7.30
N ASN A 734 -45.40 41.15 7.07
CA ASN A 734 -46.20 40.41 6.10
C ASN A 734 -45.76 40.62 4.64
N GLU A 735 -45.29 41.77 4.25
CA GLU A 735 -44.80 42.06 2.90
C GLU A 735 -43.53 41.25 2.57
N GLU A 736 -42.64 41.14 3.53
CA GLU A 736 -41.45 40.38 3.39
C GLU A 736 -41.73 38.86 3.43
N ALA A 737 -42.66 38.43 4.29
CA ALA A 737 -43.12 37.06 4.36
C ALA A 737 -43.74 36.57 3.04
N GLU A 738 -44.50 37.45 2.35
CA GLU A 738 -45.06 37.21 1.02
C GLU A 738 -43.97 36.83 0.03
N LYS A 739 -42.90 37.64 -0.08
CA LYS A 739 -41.78 37.39 -0.97
C LYS A 739 -41.15 36.02 -0.77
N TYR A 740 -40.93 35.60 0.47
CA TYR A 740 -40.35 34.32 0.75
C TYR A 740 -41.31 33.13 0.62
N TYR A 741 -42.63 33.33 0.86
CA TYR A 741 -43.62 32.33 0.52
C TYR A 741 -43.79 32.14 -1.00
N GLU A 742 -43.71 33.18 -1.80
CA GLU A 742 -43.66 33.06 -3.26
C GLU A 742 -42.44 32.27 -3.73
N MET A 743 -41.27 32.57 -3.15
CA MET A 743 -40.07 31.84 -3.46
C MET A 743 -40.19 30.34 -3.07
N ALA A 744 -40.73 30.03 -1.90
CA ALA A 744 -40.94 28.67 -1.45
C ALA A 744 -41.98 27.92 -2.37
N ALA A 745 -43.04 28.57 -2.76
CA ALA A 745 -44.02 27.99 -3.71
C ALA A 745 -43.37 27.76 -5.10
N GLY A 746 -42.45 28.61 -5.53
CA GLY A 746 -41.69 28.43 -6.76
C GLY A 746 -40.73 27.21 -6.66
N LEU A 747 -40.11 26.98 -5.52
CA LEU A 747 -39.22 25.82 -5.30
C LEU A 747 -39.97 24.49 -5.25
N ARG A 748 -41.18 24.46 -4.69
CA ARG A 748 -42.07 23.26 -4.66
C ARG A 748 -43.48 23.61 -5.05
N PRO A 749 -43.80 23.73 -6.35
CA PRO A 749 -45.14 24.15 -6.82
C PRO A 749 -46.27 23.20 -6.45
N ASN A 750 -45.97 21.93 -6.21
CA ASN A 750 -46.92 20.90 -5.88
C ASN A 750 -47.07 20.65 -4.37
N TYR A 751 -46.66 21.61 -3.55
CA TYR A 751 -46.76 21.48 -2.08
C TYR A 751 -47.93 22.30 -1.55
N PRO A 752 -49.05 21.65 -1.13
CA PRO A 752 -50.31 22.33 -0.77
C PRO A 752 -50.14 23.35 0.35
N ALA A 753 -49.36 23.05 1.35
CA ALA A 753 -49.11 23.93 2.50
C ALA A 753 -48.39 25.23 2.10
N ALA A 754 -47.51 25.20 1.12
CA ALA A 754 -46.80 26.41 0.65
C ALA A 754 -47.81 27.35 -0.06
N LEU A 755 -48.65 26.79 -0.92
CA LEU A 755 -49.70 27.55 -1.61
C LEU A 755 -50.75 28.10 -0.65
N MET A 756 -51.15 27.31 0.35
CA MET A 756 -52.11 27.75 1.38
C MET A 756 -51.52 28.89 2.22
N ASN A 757 -50.27 28.80 2.65
CA ASN A 757 -49.64 29.88 3.41
C ASN A 757 -49.37 31.13 2.55
N LEU A 758 -49.04 30.95 1.26
CA LEU A 758 -48.94 32.06 0.33
C LEU A 758 -50.30 32.75 0.18
N GLY A 759 -51.38 31.99 -0.01
CA GLY A 759 -52.73 32.53 -0.06
C GLY A 759 -53.12 33.28 1.22
N ALA A 760 -52.72 32.76 2.38
CA ALA A 760 -52.97 33.39 3.68
C ALA A 760 -52.26 34.73 3.85
N ILE A 761 -51.03 34.84 3.40
CA ILE A 761 -50.25 36.08 3.52
C ILE A 761 -50.74 37.12 2.50
N LEU A 762 -51.07 36.70 1.26
CA LEU A 762 -51.68 37.57 0.24
C LEU A 762 -53.02 38.09 0.74
N HIS A 763 -53.81 37.31 1.40
CA HIS A 763 -55.05 37.71 2.04
C HIS A 763 -54.80 38.81 3.10
N LEU A 764 -53.81 38.65 3.96
CA LEU A 764 -53.41 39.62 4.98
C LEU A 764 -52.91 40.94 4.35
N ASN A 765 -52.25 40.88 3.21
CA ASN A 765 -51.71 42.02 2.49
C ASN A 765 -52.76 42.68 1.57
N GLY A 766 -54.00 42.23 1.57
CA GLY A 766 -55.08 42.83 0.80
C GLY A 766 -55.14 42.43 -0.68
N LYS A 767 -54.32 41.46 -1.12
CA LYS A 767 -54.28 40.97 -2.53
C LYS A 767 -55.28 39.80 -2.66
N LEU A 768 -56.57 40.15 -2.60
CA LEU A 768 -57.63 39.14 -2.43
C LEU A 768 -57.80 38.18 -3.63
N LYS A 769 -57.63 38.64 -4.86
CA LYS A 769 -57.72 37.78 -6.05
C LYS A 769 -56.56 36.77 -6.13
N GLU A 770 -55.39 37.22 -5.93
CA GLU A 770 -54.17 36.36 -5.90
C GLU A 770 -54.27 35.33 -4.76
N ALA A 771 -54.78 35.75 -3.59
CA ALA A 771 -55.07 34.83 -2.48
C ALA A 771 -56.04 33.74 -2.84
N GLU A 772 -57.15 34.08 -3.54
CA GLU A 772 -58.15 33.15 -4.05
C GLU A 772 -57.54 32.09 -4.96
N GLU A 773 -56.71 32.52 -5.93
CA GLU A 773 -56.02 31.64 -6.88
C GLU A 773 -55.14 30.63 -6.15
N ASN A 774 -54.34 31.07 -5.21
CA ASN A 774 -53.44 30.19 -4.45
C ASN A 774 -54.20 29.22 -3.55
N TYR A 775 -55.31 29.62 -2.91
CA TYR A 775 -56.15 28.71 -2.14
C TYR A 775 -56.81 27.64 -3.03
N LEU A 776 -57.25 28.03 -4.22
CA LEU A 776 -57.86 27.11 -5.18
C LEU A 776 -56.84 26.11 -5.71
N LEU A 777 -55.60 26.54 -6.00
CA LEU A 777 -54.49 25.67 -6.38
C LEU A 777 -54.16 24.70 -5.27
N ALA A 778 -54.09 25.15 -4.01
CA ALA A 778 -53.86 24.29 -2.85
C ALA A 778 -54.93 23.21 -2.71
N LEU A 779 -56.20 23.55 -2.92
CA LEU A 779 -57.34 22.63 -2.88
C LEU A 779 -57.38 21.68 -4.08
N GLN A 780 -56.87 22.04 -5.23
CA GLN A 780 -56.69 21.12 -6.36
C GLN A 780 -55.73 20.01 -6.03
N LEU A 781 -54.65 20.33 -5.28
CA LEU A 781 -53.67 19.35 -4.84
C LEU A 781 -54.15 18.52 -3.62
N LYS A 782 -54.88 19.12 -2.70
CA LYS A 782 -55.42 18.49 -1.50
C LYS A 782 -56.84 18.98 -1.24
N PRO A 783 -57.87 18.35 -1.85
CA PRO A 783 -59.29 18.76 -1.74
C PRO A 783 -59.83 18.73 -0.31
N ASP A 784 -59.33 17.85 0.53
CA ASP A 784 -59.83 17.59 1.91
C ASP A 784 -59.25 18.52 2.97
N ASP A 785 -58.44 19.54 2.59
CA ASP A 785 -57.83 20.44 3.54
C ASP A 785 -58.81 21.44 4.11
N VAL A 786 -59.35 21.14 5.29
CA VAL A 786 -60.36 21.89 6.02
C VAL A 786 -59.90 23.33 6.31
N ILE A 787 -58.61 23.55 6.57
CA ILE A 787 -58.04 24.85 6.91
C ILE A 787 -58.10 25.76 5.66
N THR A 788 -57.64 25.24 4.51
CA THR A 788 -57.67 25.98 3.26
C THR A 788 -59.11 26.30 2.82
N GLN A 789 -60.04 25.35 2.94
CA GLN A 789 -61.45 25.57 2.68
C GLN A 789 -62.06 26.65 3.58
N SER A 790 -61.72 26.64 4.88
CA SER A 790 -62.18 27.66 5.83
C SER A 790 -61.63 29.04 5.47
N ASN A 791 -60.37 29.12 5.14
CA ASN A 791 -59.73 30.38 4.77
C ASN A 791 -60.30 30.95 3.46
N LEU A 792 -60.55 30.10 2.46
CA LEU A 792 -61.18 30.48 1.22
C LEU A 792 -62.62 31.02 1.42
N ARG A 793 -63.41 30.39 2.28
CA ARG A 793 -64.74 30.89 2.63
C ARG A 793 -64.71 32.26 3.28
N LYS A 794 -63.78 32.50 4.20
CA LYS A 794 -63.56 33.79 4.84
C LYS A 794 -63.13 34.84 3.80
N LEU A 795 -62.26 34.50 2.88
CA LEU A 795 -61.85 35.34 1.78
C LEU A 795 -63.05 35.76 0.88
N TRP A 796 -63.87 34.80 0.45
CA TRP A 796 -65.03 35.09 -0.36
C TRP A 796 -66.03 36.00 0.33
N ASN A 797 -66.22 35.82 1.63
CA ASN A 797 -67.10 36.75 2.39
C ASN A 797 -66.60 38.17 2.42
N ILE A 798 -65.29 38.35 2.41
CA ILE A 798 -64.66 39.66 2.38
C ILE A 798 -64.75 40.26 0.95
N MET A 799 -64.49 39.45 -0.08
CA MET A 799 -64.56 39.86 -1.47
C MET A 799 -66.02 40.26 -1.87
N GLU A 800 -66.98 39.48 -1.40
CA GLU A 800 -68.39 39.81 -1.62
C GLU A 800 -68.76 41.14 -0.96
N LYS A 801 -68.32 41.42 0.28
CA LYS A 801 -68.53 42.69 0.97
C LYS A 801 -67.95 43.89 0.24
N GLN A 802 -66.81 43.69 -0.49
CA GLN A 802 -66.12 44.70 -1.25
C GLN A 802 -66.61 44.80 -2.75
N GLY A 803 -67.62 43.99 -3.12
CA GLY A 803 -68.12 43.99 -4.48
C GLY A 803 -67.21 43.38 -5.54
N LEU A 804 -66.28 42.55 -5.14
CA LEU A 804 -65.38 41.86 -6.01
C LEU A 804 -65.99 40.53 -6.49
N LYS A 805 -65.76 40.20 -7.78
CA LYS A 805 -66.21 38.89 -8.33
C LYS A 805 -65.35 37.77 -7.69
N THR A 806 -66.01 36.73 -7.26
CA THR A 806 -65.40 35.51 -6.72
C THR A 806 -65.54 34.35 -7.72
N SER A 807 -64.66 33.36 -7.68
CA SER A 807 -64.71 32.17 -8.53
C SER A 807 -65.86 31.18 -8.04
N LYS A 808 -66.59 31.55 -7.00
CA LYS A 808 -67.75 30.80 -6.49
C LYS A 808 -68.97 30.94 -7.41
N THR A 809 -69.05 32.02 -8.22
CA THR A 809 -70.00 32.32 -9.22
C THR A 809 -69.47 32.01 -10.61
#